data_81b98f128ce0ac868b398adcc18c1c48
#
_entry.id   81b98f128ce0ac868b398adcc18c1c48
#
_cell.length_a   1.000
_cell.length_b   1.000
_cell.length_c   1.000
_cell.angle_alpha   90.00
_cell.angle_beta   90.00
_cell.angle_gamma   90.00
#
_symmetry.space_group_name_H-M   'P 1'
#
loop_
_entity.id
_entity.type
_entity.pdbx_description
1 polymer ?
#
loop_
_entity_poly.entity_id
_entity_poly.type
_entity_poly.pdbx_seq_one_letter_code
_entity_poly.pdbx_strand_id
1 'polypeptide(L)'
;MIWKKKQAESLDKDLITKYKLSPIQAKLFAIRSINTDQQLDFWLNADETKLADPFLMHDMKKTVDRINQAIDKGEKITVYGDYDADGITATSIMVETLSILGADVDFFIPNRFDDGYGPSLERYQELVSNGTKLIITVDNGVTGIEEVNYAKKCGVDTIVTDHHIFQDEIPDAYAIVHCNYPNQDYPFDDYCGAGVAYTICRALMADNMSELLDLAMIGTIGDMVKVSGEGHIIVKRGLEILNNTQRPGLRALIKNAGLELGSIDASDVGFAICPRINAVGRLADANLAVNLLLCDDEEEAEKLASIVEKLNDKRKQLTQEIFEICEKQIQQYGWQSKKTLVLYDHNFHEGVLGLVTNKIAEKYHKPTIILTEADNGELKGSGRSVVGFNLFNALIKLKGTVLTKFGGHEFACGLSLKKDSLVKLRNCFESSFQPVATSELVKMYDDELNLNDLTLDTYRQMAKVGPFGTDNPEPIFSITNPHISKLIKIGQNKNHIKMCVSNFSNELDLIGFDRGYLDMNILPYVHMIMVTLGINKWNNKAKLQGIISDFIFAAPPSLTNVRIVDLRNENYVMGFADRYLLFDKNSVEMANNIDNIASDKIIFEADYMQNNESVVFLDTPTSKEQFDRVLNNDFNKIYLRFLIDPYPISKLPDRELFENIFNYIVNHPNLSLSDYKLVATYLGINYDCIKFVLRVFWELNWIDYDVQNELIKAITSPKVTKITDSKYFQAISQRLTFTDMLKNMSSDSLLKYIKDHNSNL
;
A
#
# COMPACT_ATOMS: atom_id res chain seq x y z
N MET A 1 7.83 16.85 5.96
CA MET A 1 7.20 15.92 6.93
C MET A 1 7.77 16.22 8.30
N ILE A 2 6.91 16.50 9.28
CA ILE A 2 7.33 16.87 10.64
C ILE A 2 6.89 15.78 11.60
N TRP A 3 7.81 15.31 12.44
CA TRP A 3 7.50 14.39 13.52
C TRP A 3 7.27 15.16 14.82
N LYS A 4 6.15 14.88 15.51
CA LYS A 4 5.83 15.48 16.80
C LYS A 4 5.60 14.39 17.85
N LYS A 5 6.03 14.64 19.08
CA LYS A 5 5.78 13.77 20.21
C LYS A 5 4.31 13.87 20.62
N LYS A 6 3.66 12.73 20.81
CA LYS A 6 2.32 12.68 21.41
C LYS A 6 2.38 13.22 22.84
N GLN A 7 1.41 14.03 23.21
CA GLN A 7 1.25 14.56 24.56
C GLN A 7 0.10 13.82 25.24
N ALA A 8 0.29 13.45 26.49
CA ALA A 8 -0.75 12.85 27.32
C ALA A 8 -0.53 13.27 28.78
N GLU A 9 -1.60 13.42 29.53
CA GLU A 9 -1.52 13.56 30.98
C GLU A 9 -1.07 12.23 31.59
N SER A 10 -0.30 12.30 32.69
CA SER A 10 0.17 11.10 33.38
C SER A 10 -1.01 10.34 34.00
N LEU A 11 -0.95 9.01 33.93
CA LEU A 11 -1.91 8.16 34.64
C LEU A 11 -1.88 8.44 36.15
N ASP A 12 -3.05 8.25 36.79
CA ASP A 12 -3.17 8.30 38.23
C ASP A 12 -2.24 7.28 38.90
N LYS A 13 -1.56 7.69 39.97
CA LYS A 13 -0.62 6.84 40.73
C LYS A 13 -1.31 5.64 41.36
N ASP A 14 -2.56 5.78 41.79
CA ASP A 14 -3.33 4.69 42.38
C ASP A 14 -3.62 3.61 41.34
N LEU A 15 -3.93 3.99 40.10
CA LEU A 15 -4.11 3.06 38.98
C LEU A 15 -2.81 2.35 38.61
N ILE A 16 -1.69 3.10 38.53
CA ILE A 16 -0.36 2.51 38.27
C ILE A 16 -0.03 1.44 39.34
N THR A 17 -0.31 1.74 40.61
CA THR A 17 -0.05 0.83 41.72
C THR A 17 -0.98 -0.38 41.69
N LYS A 18 -2.27 -0.15 41.48
CA LYS A 18 -3.32 -1.20 41.42
C LYS A 18 -2.99 -2.25 40.36
N TYR A 19 -2.66 -1.81 39.14
CA TYR A 19 -2.41 -2.68 38.00
C TYR A 19 -0.92 -3.05 37.84
N LYS A 20 -0.06 -2.59 38.75
CA LYS A 20 1.40 -2.84 38.73
C LYS A 20 2.04 -2.49 37.37
N LEU A 21 1.63 -1.33 36.82
CA LEU A 21 2.09 -0.90 35.51
C LEU A 21 3.55 -0.45 35.57
N SER A 22 4.33 -0.90 34.61
CA SER A 22 5.66 -0.34 34.38
C SER A 22 5.56 1.11 33.85
N PRO A 23 6.63 1.93 33.97
CA PRO A 23 6.63 3.29 33.48
C PRO A 23 6.24 3.40 31.98
N ILE A 24 6.72 2.46 31.15
CA ILE A 24 6.41 2.44 29.72
C ILE A 24 4.93 2.11 29.48
N GLN A 25 4.35 1.16 30.22
CA GLN A 25 2.92 0.83 30.11
C GLN A 25 2.06 2.02 30.51
N ALA A 26 2.33 2.63 31.68
CA ALA A 26 1.58 3.79 32.16
C ALA A 26 1.55 4.92 31.13
N LYS A 27 2.69 5.19 30.49
CA LYS A 27 2.81 6.19 29.45
C LYS A 27 2.05 5.83 28.18
N LEU A 28 2.20 4.61 27.70
CA LEU A 28 1.52 4.14 26.49
C LEU A 28 -0.01 4.09 26.67
N PHE A 29 -0.50 3.68 27.84
CA PHE A 29 -1.93 3.74 28.13
C PHE A 29 -2.46 5.17 28.19
N ALA A 30 -1.74 6.08 28.82
CA ALA A 30 -2.10 7.49 28.83
C ALA A 30 -2.20 8.09 27.42
N ILE A 31 -1.23 7.80 26.55
CA ILE A 31 -1.21 8.25 25.13
C ILE A 31 -2.41 7.70 24.35
N ARG A 32 -2.91 6.53 24.71
CA ARG A 32 -4.08 5.87 24.10
C ARG A 32 -5.41 6.25 24.76
N SER A 33 -5.38 7.22 25.69
CA SER A 33 -6.54 7.65 26.47
C SER A 33 -7.20 6.50 27.27
N ILE A 34 -6.45 5.46 27.61
CA ILE A 34 -6.85 4.39 28.52
C ILE A 34 -6.41 4.80 29.93
N ASN A 35 -7.24 5.59 30.60
CA ASN A 35 -6.87 6.32 31.83
C ASN A 35 -7.85 6.18 32.98
N THR A 36 -8.87 5.32 32.85
CA THR A 36 -9.80 4.99 33.93
C THR A 36 -9.62 3.56 34.41
N ASP A 37 -10.08 3.27 35.62
CA ASP A 37 -10.05 1.93 36.19
C ASP A 37 -10.77 0.90 35.31
N GLN A 38 -11.95 1.26 34.81
CA GLN A 38 -12.76 0.39 33.93
C GLN A 38 -12.04 0.11 32.60
N GLN A 39 -11.41 1.11 31.99
CA GLN A 39 -10.70 0.93 30.73
C GLN A 39 -9.45 0.05 30.89
N LEU A 40 -8.69 0.28 31.97
CA LEU A 40 -7.49 -0.54 32.26
C LEU A 40 -7.86 -2.00 32.58
N ASP A 41 -8.94 -2.22 33.36
CA ASP A 41 -9.44 -3.56 33.63
C ASP A 41 -9.92 -4.25 32.36
N PHE A 42 -10.68 -3.52 31.52
CA PHE A 42 -11.13 -4.04 30.23
C PHE A 42 -9.96 -4.46 29.35
N TRP A 43 -8.90 -3.64 29.27
CA TRP A 43 -7.75 -3.88 28.41
C TRP A 43 -6.81 -5.00 28.92
N LEU A 44 -6.44 -4.91 30.20
CA LEU A 44 -5.47 -5.85 30.79
C LEU A 44 -6.09 -7.22 31.05
N ASN A 45 -7.32 -7.26 31.49
CA ASN A 45 -8.08 -8.46 31.81
C ASN A 45 -9.14 -8.76 30.76
N ALA A 46 -8.76 -8.61 29.47
CA ALA A 46 -9.63 -8.93 28.35
C ALA A 46 -10.13 -10.37 28.44
N ASP A 47 -11.43 -10.53 28.45
CA ASP A 47 -12.13 -11.81 28.65
C ASP A 47 -13.42 -11.77 27.83
N GLU A 48 -13.83 -12.92 27.29
CA GLU A 48 -15.01 -13.04 26.45
C GLU A 48 -16.33 -12.69 27.17
N THR A 49 -16.33 -12.80 28.50
CA THR A 49 -17.50 -12.42 29.32
C THR A 49 -17.75 -10.92 29.35
N LYS A 50 -16.78 -10.11 28.89
CA LYS A 50 -16.91 -8.65 28.75
C LYS A 50 -17.43 -8.22 27.37
N LEU A 51 -17.61 -9.15 26.44
CA LEU A 51 -18.31 -8.87 25.18
C LEU A 51 -19.77 -8.58 25.46
N ALA A 52 -20.35 -7.63 24.75
CA ALA A 52 -21.76 -7.25 24.91
C ALA A 52 -22.71 -8.43 24.63
N ASP A 53 -23.92 -8.30 25.16
CA ASP A 53 -25.00 -9.24 24.86
C ASP A 53 -25.26 -9.23 23.33
N PRO A 54 -25.10 -10.39 22.63
CA PRO A 54 -25.32 -10.46 21.20
C PRO A 54 -26.74 -10.07 20.78
N PHE A 55 -27.72 -10.20 21.65
CA PHE A 55 -29.11 -9.83 21.36
C PHE A 55 -29.37 -8.31 21.30
N LEU A 56 -28.36 -7.49 21.60
CA LEU A 56 -28.43 -6.05 21.35
C LEU A 56 -28.21 -5.70 19.86
N MET A 57 -27.64 -6.61 19.06
CA MET A 57 -27.56 -6.40 17.61
C MET A 57 -28.92 -6.49 16.95
N HIS A 58 -29.14 -5.61 15.95
CA HIS A 58 -30.35 -5.59 15.16
C HIS A 58 -30.69 -6.98 14.61
N ASP A 59 -31.94 -7.35 14.65
CA ASP A 59 -32.51 -8.62 14.17
C ASP A 59 -31.85 -9.92 14.73
N MET A 60 -30.96 -9.83 15.73
CA MET A 60 -30.29 -11.01 16.28
C MET A 60 -31.27 -12.09 16.75
N LYS A 61 -32.30 -11.70 17.55
CA LYS A 61 -33.31 -12.64 18.00
C LYS A 61 -34.05 -13.31 16.83
N LYS A 62 -34.44 -12.51 15.85
CA LYS A 62 -35.15 -13.00 14.65
C LYS A 62 -34.28 -13.97 13.83
N THR A 63 -32.97 -13.69 13.77
CA THR A 63 -31.97 -14.55 13.15
C THR A 63 -31.87 -15.90 13.86
N VAL A 64 -31.68 -15.89 15.18
CA VAL A 64 -31.61 -17.11 16.00
C VAL A 64 -32.89 -17.93 15.88
N ASP A 65 -34.05 -17.31 16.01
CA ASP A 65 -35.35 -17.99 15.90
C ASP A 65 -35.52 -18.64 14.52
N ARG A 66 -35.12 -17.98 13.43
CA ARG A 66 -35.21 -18.52 12.06
C ARG A 66 -34.24 -19.67 11.78
N ILE A 67 -33.01 -19.55 12.28
CA ILE A 67 -32.02 -20.62 12.15
C ILE A 67 -32.48 -21.88 12.89
N ASN A 68 -32.90 -21.73 14.14
CA ASN A 68 -33.46 -22.85 14.93
C ASN A 68 -34.67 -23.48 14.24
N GLN A 69 -35.57 -22.67 13.66
CA GLN A 69 -36.69 -23.18 12.88
C GLN A 69 -36.23 -23.98 11.65
N ALA A 70 -35.16 -23.58 10.96
CA ALA A 70 -34.62 -24.32 9.82
C ALA A 70 -34.06 -25.66 10.27
N ILE A 71 -33.31 -25.66 11.38
CA ILE A 71 -32.76 -26.91 11.96
C ILE A 71 -33.88 -27.88 12.35
N ASP A 72 -34.89 -27.41 13.10
CA ASP A 72 -36.01 -28.23 13.55
C ASP A 72 -36.82 -28.85 12.40
N LYS A 73 -36.86 -28.15 11.26
CA LYS A 73 -37.58 -28.62 10.07
C LYS A 73 -36.69 -29.43 9.09
N GLY A 74 -35.39 -29.54 9.35
CA GLY A 74 -34.43 -30.13 8.40
C GLY A 74 -34.36 -29.36 7.08
N GLU A 75 -34.48 -28.03 7.12
CA GLU A 75 -34.38 -27.19 5.95
C GLU A 75 -32.90 -27.01 5.56
N LYS A 76 -32.61 -27.14 4.26
CA LYS A 76 -31.23 -26.93 3.76
C LYS A 76 -30.84 -25.46 3.94
N ILE A 77 -29.73 -25.20 4.66
CA ILE A 77 -29.13 -23.90 4.88
C ILE A 77 -27.90 -23.77 3.99
N THR A 78 -27.73 -22.66 3.28
CA THR A 78 -26.49 -22.34 2.58
C THR A 78 -25.87 -21.06 3.13
N VAL A 79 -24.63 -21.17 3.60
CA VAL A 79 -23.80 -20.03 4.00
C VAL A 79 -23.14 -19.46 2.76
N TYR A 80 -23.45 -18.21 2.42
CA TYR A 80 -22.89 -17.48 1.27
C TYR A 80 -21.80 -16.51 1.75
N GLY A 81 -20.52 -16.88 1.56
CA GLY A 81 -19.38 -16.11 2.06
C GLY A 81 -18.75 -15.17 1.05
N ASP A 82 -17.56 -14.67 1.42
CA ASP A 82 -16.65 -13.96 0.53
C ASP A 82 -15.29 -14.68 0.42
N TYR A 83 -14.49 -14.31 -0.57
CA TYR A 83 -13.27 -15.04 -0.99
C TYR A 83 -11.98 -14.57 -0.29
N ASP A 84 -12.01 -13.60 0.60
CA ASP A 84 -10.85 -13.16 1.36
C ASP A 84 -10.76 -13.79 2.77
N ALA A 85 -9.74 -13.40 3.55
CA ALA A 85 -9.52 -14.02 4.85
C ALA A 85 -10.68 -13.81 5.82
N ASP A 86 -11.35 -12.66 5.76
CA ASP A 86 -12.51 -12.39 6.61
C ASP A 86 -13.71 -13.24 6.20
N GLY A 87 -14.11 -13.20 4.94
CA GLY A 87 -15.22 -13.98 4.42
C GLY A 87 -15.01 -15.50 4.59
N ILE A 88 -13.78 -15.99 4.38
CA ILE A 88 -13.41 -17.41 4.58
C ILE A 88 -13.54 -17.81 6.05
N THR A 89 -13.04 -16.98 6.98
CA THR A 89 -13.14 -17.28 8.43
C THR A 89 -14.56 -17.11 8.94
N ALA A 90 -15.30 -16.10 8.46
CA ALA A 90 -16.72 -15.92 8.76
C ALA A 90 -17.56 -17.14 8.32
N THR A 91 -17.30 -17.62 7.09
CA THR A 91 -17.95 -18.85 6.56
C THR A 91 -17.62 -20.06 7.42
N SER A 92 -16.35 -20.21 7.79
CA SER A 92 -15.91 -21.35 8.62
C SER A 92 -16.56 -21.34 10.00
N ILE A 93 -16.64 -20.16 10.66
CA ILE A 93 -17.34 -20.01 11.96
C ILE A 93 -18.80 -20.39 11.84
N MET A 94 -19.50 -19.90 10.82
CA MET A 94 -20.94 -20.15 10.66
C MET A 94 -21.22 -21.61 10.32
N VAL A 95 -20.46 -22.21 9.39
CA VAL A 95 -20.62 -23.63 8.98
C VAL A 95 -20.34 -24.56 10.17
N GLU A 96 -19.25 -24.33 10.92
CA GLU A 96 -18.91 -25.12 12.09
C GLU A 96 -20.01 -25.05 13.16
N THR A 97 -20.49 -23.84 13.47
CA THR A 97 -21.57 -23.61 14.43
C THR A 97 -22.85 -24.35 14.02
N LEU A 98 -23.29 -24.19 12.77
CA LEU A 98 -24.49 -24.82 12.25
C LEU A 98 -24.36 -26.36 12.21
N SER A 99 -23.19 -26.86 11.89
CA SER A 99 -22.89 -28.30 11.90
C SER A 99 -22.96 -28.89 13.31
N ILE A 100 -22.44 -28.20 14.31
CA ILE A 100 -22.55 -28.59 15.74
C ILE A 100 -24.01 -28.66 16.18
N LEU A 101 -24.84 -27.73 15.70
CA LEU A 101 -26.28 -27.69 15.98
C LEU A 101 -27.08 -28.77 15.18
N GLY A 102 -26.44 -29.54 14.29
CA GLY A 102 -27.05 -30.58 13.49
C GLY A 102 -27.85 -30.07 12.28
N ALA A 103 -27.55 -28.88 11.78
CA ALA A 103 -28.16 -28.34 10.58
C ALA A 103 -27.76 -29.14 9.30
N ASP A 104 -28.66 -29.22 8.33
CA ASP A 104 -28.29 -29.55 6.94
C ASP A 104 -27.68 -28.30 6.29
N VAL A 105 -26.37 -28.13 6.47
CA VAL A 105 -25.64 -26.92 6.06
C VAL A 105 -24.63 -27.22 4.96
N ASP A 106 -24.62 -26.32 3.99
CA ASP A 106 -23.64 -26.26 2.89
C ASP A 106 -23.12 -24.82 2.79
N PHE A 107 -22.05 -24.58 2.04
CA PHE A 107 -21.54 -23.24 1.84
C PHE A 107 -21.20 -22.96 0.38
N PHE A 108 -21.17 -21.70 0.02
CA PHE A 108 -20.77 -21.21 -1.29
C PHE A 108 -19.88 -19.96 -1.13
N ILE A 109 -18.73 -19.96 -1.77
CA ILE A 109 -17.85 -18.81 -1.89
C ILE A 109 -17.83 -18.34 -3.35
N PRO A 110 -18.18 -17.07 -3.63
CA PRO A 110 -18.17 -16.55 -5.01
C PRO A 110 -16.76 -16.57 -5.59
N ASN A 111 -16.66 -16.91 -6.87
CA ASN A 111 -15.41 -16.82 -7.60
C ASN A 111 -15.16 -15.38 -8.01
N ARG A 112 -14.00 -14.83 -7.62
CA ARG A 112 -13.62 -13.44 -7.92
C ARG A 112 -13.70 -13.08 -9.39
N PHE A 113 -13.45 -14.04 -10.29
CA PHE A 113 -13.35 -13.81 -11.74
C PHE A 113 -14.70 -13.94 -12.43
N ASP A 114 -15.48 -14.95 -12.05
CA ASP A 114 -16.74 -15.31 -12.67
C ASP A 114 -17.93 -14.56 -12.05
N ASP A 115 -18.00 -14.54 -10.71
CA ASP A 115 -19.13 -13.98 -9.96
C ASP A 115 -18.92 -12.52 -9.55
N GLY A 116 -17.65 -12.12 -9.33
CA GLY A 116 -17.31 -10.81 -8.82
C GLY A 116 -17.33 -10.76 -7.29
N TYR A 117 -17.72 -9.60 -6.74
CA TYR A 117 -17.82 -9.36 -5.30
C TYR A 117 -19.28 -9.34 -4.86
N GLY A 118 -19.57 -10.03 -3.75
CA GLY A 118 -20.88 -10.05 -3.12
C GLY A 118 -21.88 -10.99 -3.77
N PRO A 119 -23.18 -10.85 -3.43
CA PRO A 119 -24.25 -11.70 -3.99
C PRO A 119 -24.35 -11.60 -5.50
N SER A 120 -24.63 -12.74 -6.15
CA SER A 120 -24.85 -12.85 -7.58
C SER A 120 -26.21 -13.49 -7.86
N LEU A 121 -27.01 -12.86 -8.71
CA LEU A 121 -28.34 -13.36 -9.03
C LEU A 121 -28.30 -14.78 -9.65
N GLU A 122 -27.32 -15.05 -10.52
CA GLU A 122 -27.14 -16.37 -11.11
C GLU A 122 -26.89 -17.44 -10.04
N ARG A 123 -26.06 -17.14 -9.05
CA ARG A 123 -25.77 -18.05 -7.94
C ARG A 123 -26.97 -18.23 -7.02
N TYR A 124 -27.71 -17.17 -6.73
CA TYR A 124 -28.96 -17.29 -5.97
C TYR A 124 -29.98 -18.17 -6.68
N GLN A 125 -30.10 -18.07 -8.03
CA GLN A 125 -30.95 -18.96 -8.81
C GLN A 125 -30.52 -20.40 -8.70
N GLU A 126 -29.23 -20.69 -8.76
CA GLU A 126 -28.66 -22.03 -8.60
C GLU A 126 -28.93 -22.58 -7.19
N LEU A 127 -28.66 -21.83 -6.13
CA LEU A 127 -28.90 -22.24 -4.74
C LEU A 127 -30.38 -22.58 -4.50
N VAL A 128 -31.28 -21.73 -4.97
CA VAL A 128 -32.72 -21.93 -4.86
C VAL A 128 -33.15 -23.25 -5.62
N SER A 129 -32.61 -23.46 -6.84
CA SER A 129 -32.91 -24.64 -7.63
C SER A 129 -32.37 -25.92 -6.98
N ASN A 130 -31.27 -25.84 -6.24
CA ASN A 130 -30.64 -26.92 -5.48
C ASN A 130 -31.31 -27.18 -4.12
N GLY A 131 -32.46 -26.55 -3.86
CA GLY A 131 -33.31 -26.85 -2.70
C GLY A 131 -32.98 -26.09 -1.43
N THR A 132 -32.08 -25.10 -1.46
CA THR A 132 -31.81 -24.20 -0.32
C THR A 132 -33.10 -23.52 0.14
N LYS A 133 -33.34 -23.47 1.46
CA LYS A 133 -34.50 -22.86 2.10
C LYS A 133 -34.16 -21.63 2.92
N LEU A 134 -32.91 -21.55 3.36
CA LEU A 134 -32.36 -20.42 4.10
C LEU A 134 -30.97 -20.11 3.55
N ILE A 135 -30.76 -18.88 3.09
CA ILE A 135 -29.45 -18.36 2.73
C ILE A 135 -28.98 -17.46 3.87
N ILE A 136 -27.76 -17.67 4.35
CA ILE A 136 -27.12 -16.80 5.34
C ILE A 136 -25.88 -16.21 4.68
N THR A 137 -25.91 -14.90 4.36
CA THR A 137 -24.68 -14.25 3.87
C THR A 137 -23.76 -13.95 5.04
N VAL A 138 -22.46 -14.07 4.83
CA VAL A 138 -21.44 -13.66 5.81
C VAL A 138 -20.39 -12.83 5.11
N ASP A 139 -20.05 -11.68 5.69
CA ASP A 139 -19.09 -10.71 5.15
C ASP A 139 -19.51 -10.11 3.78
N ASN A 140 -20.77 -10.18 3.48
CA ASN A 140 -21.40 -9.57 2.31
C ASN A 140 -22.92 -9.53 2.46
N GLY A 141 -23.61 -8.91 1.50
CA GLY A 141 -25.07 -9.00 1.38
C GLY A 141 -25.79 -7.67 1.49
N VAL A 142 -25.22 -6.64 2.11
CA VAL A 142 -25.89 -5.30 2.23
C VAL A 142 -26.16 -4.65 0.88
N THR A 143 -25.51 -5.08 -0.18
CA THR A 143 -25.72 -4.58 -1.55
C THR A 143 -26.57 -5.50 -2.41
N GLY A 144 -26.96 -6.68 -1.91
CA GLY A 144 -27.64 -7.76 -2.64
C GLY A 144 -29.16 -7.58 -2.74
N ILE A 145 -29.65 -6.42 -3.18
CA ILE A 145 -31.08 -6.09 -3.20
C ILE A 145 -31.85 -6.98 -4.18
N GLU A 146 -31.33 -7.17 -5.39
CA GLU A 146 -31.97 -7.96 -6.43
C GLU A 146 -32.00 -9.44 -6.07
N GLU A 147 -30.91 -9.96 -5.54
CA GLU A 147 -30.70 -11.34 -5.13
C GLU A 147 -31.62 -11.73 -3.97
N VAL A 148 -31.66 -10.89 -2.92
CA VAL A 148 -32.55 -11.06 -1.76
C VAL A 148 -34.02 -11.04 -2.19
N ASN A 149 -34.41 -10.09 -3.04
CA ASN A 149 -35.75 -10.01 -3.59
C ASN A 149 -36.12 -11.23 -4.45
N TYR A 150 -35.15 -11.78 -5.18
CA TYR A 150 -35.37 -13.02 -5.95
C TYR A 150 -35.61 -14.22 -5.02
N ALA A 151 -34.72 -14.43 -4.04
CA ALA A 151 -34.87 -15.50 -3.05
C ALA A 151 -36.24 -15.43 -2.35
N LYS A 152 -36.64 -14.25 -1.88
CA LYS A 152 -37.94 -14.00 -1.24
C LYS A 152 -39.12 -14.35 -2.13
N LYS A 153 -39.09 -14.01 -3.44
CA LYS A 153 -40.12 -14.40 -4.42
C LYS A 153 -40.22 -15.91 -4.61
N CYS A 154 -39.10 -16.62 -4.45
CA CYS A 154 -39.05 -18.07 -4.53
C CYS A 154 -39.40 -18.80 -3.23
N GLY A 155 -39.74 -18.05 -2.14
CA GLY A 155 -40.04 -18.60 -0.82
C GLY A 155 -38.81 -19.09 -0.06
N VAL A 156 -37.65 -18.52 -0.36
CA VAL A 156 -36.38 -18.77 0.34
C VAL A 156 -36.07 -17.53 1.16
N ASP A 157 -35.83 -17.69 2.47
CA ASP A 157 -35.47 -16.60 3.33
C ASP A 157 -33.96 -16.30 3.23
N THR A 158 -33.61 -15.03 3.31
CA THR A 158 -32.22 -14.58 3.38
C THR A 158 -31.97 -13.84 4.70
N ILE A 159 -30.98 -14.27 5.44
CA ILE A 159 -30.39 -13.55 6.57
C ILE A 159 -29.11 -12.89 6.07
N VAL A 160 -29.06 -11.58 6.09
CA VAL A 160 -27.85 -10.82 5.73
C VAL A 160 -27.02 -10.59 6.99
N THR A 161 -25.75 -11.04 6.97
CA THR A 161 -24.79 -10.73 8.03
C THR A 161 -23.57 -10.10 7.42
N ASP A 162 -23.32 -8.83 7.75
CA ASP A 162 -22.34 -8.00 7.05
C ASP A 162 -21.82 -6.89 7.97
N HIS A 163 -20.77 -6.22 7.55
CA HIS A 163 -20.20 -5.07 8.23
C HIS A 163 -19.91 -3.89 7.27
N HIS A 164 -20.06 -4.11 5.97
CA HIS A 164 -19.81 -3.11 4.94
C HIS A 164 -20.82 -1.95 5.01
N ILE A 165 -20.42 -0.79 4.48
CA ILE A 165 -21.26 0.41 4.50
C ILE A 165 -22.51 0.20 3.66
N PHE A 166 -23.69 0.48 4.28
CA PHE A 166 -24.96 0.49 3.56
C PHE A 166 -24.95 1.52 2.42
N GLN A 167 -25.58 1.16 1.31
CA GLN A 167 -25.89 2.10 0.23
C GLN A 167 -27.21 2.83 0.51
N ASP A 168 -27.72 3.59 -0.48
CA ASP A 168 -28.95 4.34 -0.34
C ASP A 168 -30.17 3.46 -0.04
N GLU A 169 -30.14 2.19 -0.48
CA GLU A 169 -31.19 1.20 -0.24
C GLU A 169 -30.65 0.03 0.58
N ILE A 170 -31.48 -0.46 1.51
CA ILE A 170 -31.21 -1.64 2.33
C ILE A 170 -32.01 -2.83 1.77
N PRO A 171 -31.41 -4.04 1.62
CA PRO A 171 -32.13 -5.20 1.11
C PRO A 171 -33.30 -5.61 2.01
N ASP A 172 -34.44 -5.98 1.43
CA ASP A 172 -35.64 -6.47 2.16
C ASP A 172 -35.46 -7.94 2.56
N ALA A 173 -34.39 -8.19 3.34
CA ALA A 173 -34.05 -9.52 3.84
C ALA A 173 -34.99 -9.96 4.98
N TYR A 174 -35.03 -11.28 5.27
CA TYR A 174 -35.75 -11.81 6.41
C TYR A 174 -35.22 -11.20 7.71
N ALA A 175 -33.91 -11.13 7.88
CA ALA A 175 -33.21 -10.47 8.97
C ALA A 175 -31.89 -9.86 8.49
N ILE A 176 -31.43 -8.80 9.18
CA ILE A 176 -30.13 -8.18 8.92
C ILE A 176 -29.39 -8.03 10.25
N VAL A 177 -28.26 -8.72 10.38
CA VAL A 177 -27.34 -8.59 11.52
C VAL A 177 -26.11 -7.83 11.05
N HIS A 178 -25.90 -6.65 11.64
CA HIS A 178 -24.84 -5.76 11.20
C HIS A 178 -24.34 -4.91 12.37
N CYS A 179 -23.02 -4.83 12.59
CA CYS A 179 -22.44 -4.11 13.73
C CYS A 179 -22.75 -2.61 13.72
N ASN A 180 -23.00 -2.02 12.56
CA ASN A 180 -23.30 -0.60 12.39
C ASN A 180 -24.70 -0.39 11.75
N TYR A 181 -25.69 -1.18 12.18
CA TYR A 181 -27.08 -0.96 11.72
C TYR A 181 -27.62 0.36 12.28
N PRO A 182 -28.34 1.18 11.48
CA PRO A 182 -28.85 2.46 11.94
C PRO A 182 -29.74 2.36 13.20
N ASN A 183 -29.45 3.18 14.21
CA ASN A 183 -30.22 3.31 15.44
C ASN A 183 -30.29 2.03 16.34
N GLN A 184 -29.28 1.16 16.27
CA GLN A 184 -29.15 0.04 17.20
C GLN A 184 -28.41 0.45 18.48
N ASP A 185 -28.57 -0.37 19.53
CA ASP A 185 -27.97 -0.14 20.86
C ASP A 185 -26.67 -0.95 21.06
N TYR A 186 -26.16 -1.66 20.04
CA TYR A 186 -24.94 -2.44 20.17
C TYR A 186 -23.73 -1.52 20.35
N PRO A 187 -22.88 -1.75 21.38
CA PRO A 187 -21.88 -0.76 21.79
C PRO A 187 -20.61 -0.73 20.92
N PHE A 188 -20.43 -1.69 20.00
CA PHE A 188 -19.24 -1.77 19.15
C PHE A 188 -19.64 -1.80 17.66
N ASP A 189 -19.13 -0.83 16.90
CA ASP A 189 -19.57 -0.53 15.55
C ASP A 189 -18.60 -0.97 14.43
N ASP A 190 -17.49 -1.67 14.77
CA ASP A 190 -16.38 -1.93 13.84
C ASP A 190 -15.93 -3.40 13.87
N TYR A 191 -16.87 -4.33 13.83
CA TYR A 191 -16.57 -5.73 13.55
C TYR A 191 -16.30 -5.97 12.07
N CYS A 192 -15.46 -6.95 11.77
CA CYS A 192 -15.38 -7.60 10.46
C CYS A 192 -16.49 -8.66 10.31
N GLY A 193 -16.63 -9.26 9.13
CA GLY A 193 -17.61 -10.31 8.87
C GLY A 193 -17.46 -11.51 9.80
N ALA A 194 -16.23 -11.94 10.11
CA ALA A 194 -15.96 -13.02 11.07
C ALA A 194 -16.36 -12.63 12.51
N GLY A 195 -16.21 -11.37 12.89
CA GLY A 195 -16.66 -10.86 14.18
C GLY A 195 -18.18 -10.87 14.32
N VAL A 196 -18.90 -10.51 13.26
CA VAL A 196 -20.37 -10.61 13.22
C VAL A 196 -20.81 -12.08 13.28
N ALA A 197 -20.19 -12.97 12.50
CA ALA A 197 -20.46 -14.40 12.51
C ALA A 197 -20.22 -15.01 13.89
N TYR A 198 -19.12 -14.66 14.55
CA TYR A 198 -18.83 -15.08 15.92
C TYR A 198 -19.89 -14.58 16.93
N THR A 199 -20.38 -13.36 16.76
CA THR A 199 -21.44 -12.81 17.62
C THR A 199 -22.76 -13.59 17.46
N ILE A 200 -23.10 -14.00 16.23
CA ILE A 200 -24.27 -14.85 15.95
C ILE A 200 -24.07 -16.24 16.57
N CYS A 201 -22.85 -16.79 16.47
CA CYS A 201 -22.52 -18.07 17.09
C CYS A 201 -22.75 -18.03 18.60
N ARG A 202 -22.29 -16.99 19.29
CA ARG A 202 -22.55 -16.78 20.73
C ARG A 202 -24.06 -16.75 21.06
N ALA A 203 -24.86 -16.11 20.22
CA ALA A 203 -26.31 -16.04 20.39
C ALA A 203 -26.98 -17.39 20.18
N LEU A 204 -26.57 -18.17 19.19
CA LEU A 204 -27.11 -19.49 18.86
C LEU A 204 -26.78 -20.53 19.93
N MET A 205 -25.53 -20.54 20.39
CA MET A 205 -25.02 -21.53 21.34
C MET A 205 -25.32 -21.16 22.81
N ALA A 206 -25.71 -19.91 23.08
CA ALA A 206 -25.82 -19.34 24.43
C ALA A 206 -24.52 -19.55 25.26
N ASP A 207 -23.38 -19.55 24.56
CA ASP A 207 -22.04 -19.77 25.10
C ASP A 207 -21.03 -18.83 24.40
N ASN A 208 -19.89 -18.60 25.00
CA ASN A 208 -18.85 -17.73 24.41
C ASN A 208 -18.11 -18.41 23.23
N MET A 209 -18.17 -19.71 23.08
CA MET A 209 -17.52 -20.47 21.99
C MET A 209 -16.10 -20.01 21.74
N SER A 210 -15.30 -20.01 22.81
CA SER A 210 -13.93 -19.45 22.81
C SER A 210 -13.02 -20.07 21.75
N GLU A 211 -13.24 -21.33 21.40
CA GLU A 211 -12.51 -22.05 20.38
C GLU A 211 -12.61 -21.47 18.96
N LEU A 212 -13.64 -20.66 18.68
CA LEU A 212 -13.83 -19.98 17.40
C LEU A 212 -13.13 -18.61 17.34
N LEU A 213 -12.57 -18.15 18.46
CA LEU A 213 -11.87 -16.85 18.50
C LEU A 213 -10.59 -16.84 17.66
N ASP A 214 -9.96 -17.99 17.40
CA ASP A 214 -8.83 -18.07 16.48
C ASP A 214 -9.22 -17.65 15.05
N LEU A 215 -10.38 -18.08 14.58
CA LEU A 215 -10.92 -17.71 13.27
C LEU A 215 -11.43 -16.25 13.26
N ALA A 216 -12.19 -15.84 14.28
CA ALA A 216 -12.69 -14.46 14.40
C ALA A 216 -11.53 -13.43 14.45
N MET A 217 -10.43 -13.77 15.12
CA MET A 217 -9.23 -12.96 15.18
C MET A 217 -8.52 -12.87 13.83
N ILE A 218 -8.42 -13.98 13.08
CA ILE A 218 -7.81 -13.96 11.73
C ILE A 218 -8.61 -13.04 10.80
N GLY A 219 -9.94 -13.08 10.82
CA GLY A 219 -10.79 -12.15 10.07
C GLY A 219 -10.57 -10.71 10.50
N THR A 220 -10.61 -10.43 11.82
CA THR A 220 -10.40 -9.09 12.38
C THR A 220 -9.08 -8.46 11.96
N ILE A 221 -7.98 -9.22 11.97
CA ILE A 221 -6.67 -8.74 11.52
C ILE A 221 -6.63 -8.64 9.99
N GLY A 222 -7.22 -9.61 9.29
CA GLY A 222 -7.22 -9.70 7.83
C GLY A 222 -7.93 -8.56 7.14
N ASP A 223 -9.06 -8.12 7.71
CA ASP A 223 -9.85 -6.99 7.21
C ASP A 223 -9.41 -5.64 7.78
N MET A 224 -8.44 -5.63 8.70
CA MET A 224 -7.86 -4.41 9.28
C MET A 224 -8.84 -3.52 10.05
N VAL A 225 -9.90 -4.08 10.62
CA VAL A 225 -10.83 -3.37 11.52
C VAL A 225 -10.19 -3.09 12.88
N LYS A 226 -10.84 -2.28 13.73
CA LYS A 226 -10.27 -1.85 15.01
C LYS A 226 -9.90 -3.00 15.94
N VAL A 227 -8.67 -2.96 16.45
CA VAL A 227 -8.18 -3.81 17.56
C VAL A 227 -8.30 -3.10 18.92
N SER A 228 -9.29 -2.21 19.04
CA SER A 228 -9.73 -1.58 20.28
C SER A 228 -11.14 -2.07 20.62
N GLY A 229 -11.69 -1.68 21.78
CA GLY A 229 -13.01 -2.13 22.19
C GLY A 229 -13.14 -3.66 22.19
N GLU A 230 -14.24 -4.20 21.68
CA GLU A 230 -14.46 -5.66 21.61
C GLU A 230 -13.47 -6.35 20.64
N GLY A 231 -13.01 -5.65 19.60
CA GLY A 231 -11.93 -6.14 18.74
C GLY A 231 -10.65 -6.47 19.50
N HIS A 232 -10.34 -5.73 20.59
CA HIS A 232 -9.23 -6.05 21.47
C HIS A 232 -9.39 -7.42 22.15
N ILE A 233 -10.60 -7.71 22.65
CA ILE A 233 -10.89 -9.00 23.28
C ILE A 233 -10.73 -10.13 22.25
N ILE A 234 -11.36 -9.99 21.09
CA ILE A 234 -11.30 -10.99 20.01
C ILE A 234 -9.84 -11.27 19.61
N VAL A 235 -9.06 -10.22 19.36
CA VAL A 235 -7.67 -10.40 18.90
C VAL A 235 -6.78 -10.95 20.00
N LYS A 236 -6.89 -10.45 21.23
CA LYS A 236 -6.07 -10.91 22.35
C LYS A 236 -6.34 -12.37 22.67
N ARG A 237 -7.62 -12.73 22.87
CA ARG A 237 -8.03 -14.08 23.18
C ARG A 237 -7.82 -15.04 22.00
N GLY A 238 -8.15 -14.58 20.79
CA GLY A 238 -7.91 -15.36 19.56
C GLY A 238 -6.44 -15.71 19.36
N LEU A 239 -5.50 -14.81 19.65
CA LEU A 239 -4.05 -15.11 19.64
C LEU A 239 -3.67 -16.16 20.69
N GLU A 240 -4.27 -16.11 21.89
CA GLU A 240 -4.04 -17.12 22.94
C GLU A 240 -4.55 -18.49 22.47
N ILE A 241 -5.73 -18.56 21.87
CA ILE A 241 -6.31 -19.79 21.31
C ILE A 241 -5.45 -20.30 20.14
N LEU A 242 -5.11 -19.42 19.17
CA LEU A 242 -4.29 -19.78 18.02
C LEU A 242 -2.95 -20.38 18.43
N ASN A 243 -2.29 -19.81 19.43
CA ASN A 243 -1.02 -20.29 19.92
C ASN A 243 -1.11 -21.67 20.62
N ASN A 244 -2.32 -22.16 20.91
CA ASN A 244 -2.60 -23.46 21.47
C ASN A 244 -3.53 -24.30 20.58
N THR A 245 -3.78 -23.85 19.34
CA THR A 245 -4.78 -24.46 18.46
C THR A 245 -4.54 -25.95 18.19
N GLN A 246 -5.60 -26.72 18.21
CA GLN A 246 -5.60 -28.14 17.81
C GLN A 246 -6.18 -28.32 16.41
N ARG A 247 -6.64 -27.25 15.73
CA ARG A 247 -7.17 -27.34 14.36
C ARG A 247 -6.07 -27.81 13.40
N PRO A 248 -6.22 -28.98 12.74
CA PRO A 248 -5.20 -29.49 11.83
C PRO A 248 -4.86 -28.51 10.71
N GLY A 249 -5.87 -27.83 10.15
CA GLY A 249 -5.69 -26.85 9.08
C GLY A 249 -4.85 -25.65 9.49
N LEU A 250 -5.10 -25.06 10.66
CA LEU A 250 -4.30 -23.93 11.17
C LEU A 250 -2.87 -24.36 11.52
N ARG A 251 -2.70 -25.52 12.13
CA ARG A 251 -1.37 -26.08 12.46
C ARG A 251 -0.53 -26.29 11.19
N ALA A 252 -1.12 -26.87 10.15
CA ALA A 252 -0.45 -27.08 8.87
C ALA A 252 -0.11 -25.75 8.18
N LEU A 253 -1.00 -24.75 8.23
CA LEU A 253 -0.79 -23.41 7.69
C LEU A 253 0.34 -22.68 8.41
N ILE A 254 0.36 -22.71 9.76
CA ILE A 254 1.41 -22.14 10.62
C ILE A 254 2.77 -22.77 10.32
N LYS A 255 2.82 -24.10 10.23
CA LYS A 255 4.03 -24.86 9.88
C LYS A 255 4.59 -24.44 8.51
N ASN A 256 3.74 -24.37 7.48
CA ASN A 256 4.15 -23.95 6.13
C ASN A 256 4.56 -22.47 6.08
N ALA A 257 4.01 -21.63 6.95
CA ALA A 257 4.44 -20.24 7.11
C ALA A 257 5.80 -20.09 7.76
N GLY A 258 6.37 -21.18 8.32
CA GLY A 258 7.62 -21.15 9.06
C GLY A 258 7.50 -20.47 10.43
N LEU A 259 6.28 -20.39 10.97
CA LEU A 259 6.00 -19.81 12.28
C LEU A 259 6.12 -20.86 13.39
N GLU A 260 6.48 -20.40 14.59
CA GLU A 260 6.58 -21.24 15.77
C GLU A 260 5.29 -21.14 16.59
N LEU A 261 4.55 -22.24 16.67
CA LEU A 261 3.35 -22.31 17.51
C LEU A 261 3.68 -21.97 18.97
N GLY A 262 2.85 -21.18 19.62
CA GLY A 262 3.08 -20.68 20.99
C GLY A 262 3.79 -19.31 21.05
N SER A 263 4.18 -18.74 19.90
CA SER A 263 4.85 -17.44 19.86
C SER A 263 4.37 -16.51 18.74
N ILE A 264 3.21 -16.80 18.16
CA ILE A 264 2.59 -16.05 17.07
C ILE A 264 1.97 -14.78 17.63
N ASP A 265 2.23 -13.66 16.98
CA ASP A 265 1.63 -12.36 17.29
C ASP A 265 0.69 -11.86 16.18
N ALA A 266 0.07 -10.68 16.38
CA ALA A 266 -0.85 -10.11 15.40
C ALA A 266 -0.17 -9.78 14.05
N SER A 267 1.11 -9.42 14.07
CA SER A 267 1.90 -9.16 12.86
C SER A 267 2.11 -10.45 12.06
N ASP A 268 2.43 -11.57 12.73
CA ASP A 268 2.55 -12.87 12.08
C ASP A 268 1.23 -13.28 11.39
N VAL A 269 0.11 -13.04 12.05
CA VAL A 269 -1.21 -13.29 11.45
C VAL A 269 -1.42 -12.42 10.21
N GLY A 270 -1.20 -11.11 10.32
CA GLY A 270 -1.44 -10.16 9.23
C GLY A 270 -0.50 -10.33 8.03
N PHE A 271 0.76 -10.70 8.26
CA PHE A 271 1.77 -10.78 7.19
C PHE A 271 2.12 -12.20 6.74
N ALA A 272 1.76 -13.23 7.51
CA ALA A 272 2.04 -14.59 7.12
C ALA A 272 0.78 -15.46 6.96
N ILE A 273 -0.20 -15.42 7.86
CA ILE A 273 -1.41 -16.26 7.81
C ILE A 273 -2.43 -15.69 6.82
N CYS A 274 -2.92 -14.46 7.02
CA CYS A 274 -3.93 -13.84 6.15
C CYS A 274 -3.51 -13.79 4.67
N PRO A 275 -2.26 -13.47 4.29
CA PRO A 275 -1.85 -13.47 2.89
C PRO A 275 -1.92 -14.84 2.21
N ARG A 276 -1.77 -15.95 2.96
CA ARG A 276 -1.91 -17.31 2.46
C ARG A 276 -3.35 -17.64 2.16
N ILE A 277 -4.25 -17.36 3.10
CA ILE A 277 -5.70 -17.52 2.92
C ILE A 277 -6.17 -16.66 1.72
N ASN A 278 -5.82 -15.39 1.71
CA ASN A 278 -6.15 -14.46 0.63
C ASN A 278 -5.61 -14.89 -0.76
N ALA A 279 -4.48 -15.60 -0.80
CA ALA A 279 -3.90 -16.07 -2.06
C ALA A 279 -4.79 -17.06 -2.79
N VAL A 280 -5.59 -17.84 -2.05
CA VAL A 280 -6.53 -18.82 -2.61
C VAL A 280 -7.60 -18.10 -3.42
N GLY A 281 -8.33 -17.14 -2.85
CA GLY A 281 -9.37 -16.37 -3.55
C GLY A 281 -8.84 -15.43 -4.64
N ARG A 282 -7.51 -15.21 -4.71
CA ARG A 282 -6.87 -14.44 -5.78
C ARG A 282 -6.45 -15.28 -6.99
N LEU A 283 -6.23 -16.59 -6.84
CA LEU A 283 -5.61 -17.42 -7.88
C LEU A 283 -6.33 -18.74 -8.12
N ALA A 284 -7.29 -19.11 -7.27
CA ALA A 284 -8.00 -20.39 -7.32
C ALA A 284 -9.40 -20.28 -6.71
N ASP A 285 -10.06 -21.41 -6.55
CA ASP A 285 -11.35 -21.53 -5.86
C ASP A 285 -11.15 -21.36 -4.34
N ALA A 286 -11.81 -20.35 -3.76
CA ALA A 286 -11.70 -20.02 -2.34
C ALA A 286 -12.29 -21.09 -1.40
N ASN A 287 -13.14 -21.99 -1.89
CA ASN A 287 -13.64 -23.15 -1.14
C ASN A 287 -12.49 -23.99 -0.53
N LEU A 288 -11.34 -24.06 -1.21
CA LEU A 288 -10.14 -24.73 -0.71
C LEU A 288 -9.70 -24.20 0.67
N ALA A 289 -9.82 -22.90 0.91
CA ALA A 289 -9.39 -22.31 2.19
C ALA A 289 -10.41 -22.61 3.30
N VAL A 290 -11.71 -22.58 3.03
CA VAL A 290 -12.75 -23.00 3.99
C VAL A 290 -12.55 -24.49 4.34
N ASN A 291 -12.36 -25.34 3.35
CA ASN A 291 -12.10 -26.77 3.56
C ASN A 291 -10.85 -27.03 4.39
N LEU A 292 -9.78 -26.22 4.21
CA LEU A 292 -8.58 -26.30 5.05
C LEU A 292 -8.87 -25.95 6.51
N LEU A 293 -9.62 -24.86 6.76
CA LEU A 293 -9.92 -24.40 8.12
C LEU A 293 -10.87 -25.33 8.88
N LEU A 294 -11.76 -26.02 8.17
CA LEU A 294 -12.74 -26.99 8.72
C LEU A 294 -12.21 -28.42 8.73
N CYS A 295 -11.01 -28.70 8.21
CA CYS A 295 -10.47 -30.05 8.10
C CYS A 295 -10.10 -30.62 9.47
N ASP A 296 -10.61 -31.83 9.79
CA ASP A 296 -10.33 -32.56 11.04
C ASP A 296 -9.20 -33.61 10.89
N ASP A 297 -8.82 -33.94 9.66
CA ASP A 297 -7.78 -34.90 9.34
C ASP A 297 -6.43 -34.24 9.11
N GLU A 298 -5.40 -34.65 9.86
CA GLU A 298 -4.06 -34.05 9.78
C GLU A 298 -3.38 -34.25 8.42
N GLU A 299 -3.56 -35.42 7.79
CA GLU A 299 -2.92 -35.74 6.49
C GLU A 299 -3.55 -34.90 5.37
N GLU A 300 -4.88 -34.79 5.37
CA GLU A 300 -5.60 -33.96 4.40
C GLU A 300 -5.31 -32.47 4.61
N ALA A 301 -5.26 -31.99 5.86
CA ALA A 301 -4.87 -30.62 6.19
C ALA A 301 -3.46 -30.28 5.67
N GLU A 302 -2.47 -31.17 5.81
CA GLU A 302 -1.14 -30.96 5.25
C GLU A 302 -1.15 -30.85 3.72
N LYS A 303 -1.96 -31.68 3.02
CA LYS A 303 -2.11 -31.61 1.56
C LYS A 303 -2.74 -30.26 1.14
N LEU A 304 -3.84 -29.87 1.77
CA LEU A 304 -4.52 -28.60 1.48
C LEU A 304 -3.61 -27.41 1.77
N ALA A 305 -2.94 -27.38 2.91
CA ALA A 305 -2.00 -26.31 3.26
C ALA A 305 -0.81 -26.22 2.29
N SER A 306 -0.33 -27.35 1.75
CA SER A 306 0.71 -27.35 0.72
C SER A 306 0.22 -26.71 -0.60
N ILE A 307 -1.04 -26.88 -0.97
CA ILE A 307 -1.64 -26.24 -2.14
C ILE A 307 -1.74 -24.72 -1.89
N VAL A 308 -2.20 -24.31 -0.70
CA VAL A 308 -2.29 -22.91 -0.29
C VAL A 308 -0.91 -22.22 -0.34
N GLU A 309 0.15 -22.89 0.15
CA GLU A 309 1.52 -22.34 0.08
C GLU A 309 1.98 -22.12 -1.37
N LYS A 310 1.75 -23.10 -2.26
CA LYS A 310 2.09 -22.96 -3.70
C LYS A 310 1.33 -21.78 -4.35
N LEU A 311 0.07 -21.59 -3.99
CA LEU A 311 -0.72 -20.45 -4.48
C LEU A 311 -0.17 -19.12 -3.93
N ASN A 312 0.21 -19.07 -2.66
CA ASN A 312 0.83 -17.89 -2.07
C ASN A 312 2.18 -17.53 -2.71
N ASP A 313 3.02 -18.52 -3.00
CA ASP A 313 4.28 -18.31 -3.71
C ASP A 313 4.06 -17.82 -5.14
N LYS A 314 3.09 -18.42 -5.86
CA LYS A 314 2.68 -17.96 -7.20
C LYS A 314 2.16 -16.49 -7.13
N ARG A 315 1.35 -16.16 -6.13
CA ARG A 315 0.89 -14.78 -5.91
C ARG A 315 2.06 -13.80 -5.73
N LYS A 316 3.06 -14.16 -4.89
CA LYS A 316 4.27 -13.35 -4.67
C LYS A 316 5.04 -13.14 -5.97
N GLN A 317 5.25 -14.23 -6.72
CA GLN A 317 5.96 -14.20 -8.01
C GLN A 317 5.23 -13.29 -9.01
N LEU A 318 3.93 -13.50 -9.25
CA LEU A 318 3.13 -12.67 -10.15
C LEU A 318 3.13 -11.19 -9.74
N THR A 319 3.02 -10.93 -8.43
CA THR A 319 3.06 -9.56 -7.91
C THR A 319 4.40 -8.90 -8.22
N GLN A 320 5.50 -9.61 -8.08
CA GLN A 320 6.84 -9.09 -8.36
C GLN A 320 7.06 -8.86 -9.86
N GLU A 321 6.69 -9.82 -10.69
CA GLU A 321 6.82 -9.71 -12.16
C GLU A 321 6.03 -8.51 -12.71
N ILE A 322 4.76 -8.37 -12.31
CA ILE A 322 3.92 -7.24 -12.73
C ILE A 322 4.48 -5.91 -12.21
N PHE A 323 4.96 -5.87 -10.96
CA PHE A 323 5.59 -4.69 -10.40
C PHE A 323 6.81 -4.23 -11.23
N GLU A 324 7.69 -5.15 -11.62
CA GLU A 324 8.85 -4.85 -12.45
C GLU A 324 8.48 -4.35 -13.86
N ILE A 325 7.41 -4.91 -14.46
CA ILE A 325 6.89 -4.43 -15.74
C ILE A 325 6.35 -3.00 -15.58
N CYS A 326 5.56 -2.76 -14.54
CA CYS A 326 5.04 -1.42 -14.22
C CYS A 326 6.17 -0.40 -14.02
N GLU A 327 7.22 -0.76 -13.31
CA GLU A 327 8.40 0.09 -13.13
C GLU A 327 9.10 0.43 -14.46
N LYS A 328 9.26 -0.58 -15.30
CA LYS A 328 9.82 -0.38 -16.65
C LYS A 328 8.94 0.57 -17.47
N GLN A 329 7.61 0.42 -17.45
CA GLN A 329 6.70 1.34 -18.13
C GLN A 329 6.84 2.77 -17.60
N ILE A 330 6.83 2.96 -16.27
CA ILE A 330 6.97 4.29 -15.64
C ILE A 330 8.27 4.96 -16.09
N GLN A 331 9.38 4.23 -16.09
CA GLN A 331 10.69 4.75 -16.49
C GLN A 331 10.74 5.02 -18.00
N GLN A 332 10.30 4.06 -18.83
CA GLN A 332 10.37 4.13 -20.28
C GLN A 332 9.57 5.31 -20.84
N TYR A 333 8.39 5.57 -20.26
CA TYR A 333 7.51 6.63 -20.74
C TYR A 333 7.65 7.95 -19.95
N GLY A 334 8.57 8.04 -18.99
CA GLY A 334 8.82 9.25 -18.21
C GLY A 334 7.67 9.63 -17.29
N TRP A 335 6.85 8.66 -16.87
CA TRP A 335 5.66 8.95 -16.05
C TRP A 335 5.95 9.32 -14.61
N GLN A 336 7.23 9.31 -14.19
CA GLN A 336 7.64 9.88 -12.90
C GLN A 336 7.22 11.36 -12.74
N SER A 337 7.13 12.10 -13.85
CA SER A 337 6.70 13.50 -13.86
C SER A 337 5.18 13.71 -13.80
N LYS A 338 4.38 12.65 -14.01
CA LYS A 338 2.92 12.72 -13.95
C LYS A 338 2.45 12.83 -12.50
N LYS A 339 1.29 13.45 -12.30
CA LYS A 339 0.63 13.56 -10.99
C LYS A 339 -0.07 12.27 -10.59
N THR A 340 -0.54 11.50 -11.59
CA THR A 340 -1.22 10.22 -11.44
C THR A 340 -0.61 9.18 -12.37
N LEU A 341 -0.79 7.89 -12.04
CA LEU A 341 -0.30 6.79 -12.85
C LEU A 341 -1.45 5.92 -13.36
N VAL A 342 -1.49 5.64 -14.66
CA VAL A 342 -2.41 4.68 -15.27
C VAL A 342 -1.62 3.73 -16.14
N LEU A 343 -1.38 2.52 -15.61
CA LEU A 343 -0.57 1.46 -16.21
C LEU A 343 -1.47 0.41 -16.85
N TYR A 344 -1.00 -0.23 -17.89
CA TYR A 344 -1.76 -1.26 -18.60
C TYR A 344 -0.84 -2.27 -19.26
N ASP A 345 -1.17 -3.54 -19.12
CA ASP A 345 -0.66 -4.63 -19.95
C ASP A 345 -1.72 -5.71 -20.05
N HIS A 346 -1.88 -6.31 -21.24
CA HIS A 346 -2.89 -7.34 -21.49
C HIS A 346 -2.62 -8.68 -20.78
N ASN A 347 -1.38 -8.91 -20.35
CA ASN A 347 -0.97 -10.13 -19.66
C ASN A 347 -0.99 -10.03 -18.13
N PHE A 348 -1.38 -8.91 -17.56
CA PHE A 348 -1.41 -8.79 -16.10
C PHE A 348 -2.51 -9.69 -15.51
N HIS A 349 -2.16 -10.43 -14.46
CA HIS A 349 -3.14 -11.27 -13.78
C HIS A 349 -4.06 -10.43 -12.88
N GLU A 350 -5.36 -10.46 -13.15
CA GLU A 350 -6.39 -9.65 -12.48
C GLU A 350 -6.33 -9.77 -10.95
N GLY A 351 -6.18 -10.99 -10.42
CA GLY A 351 -6.22 -11.30 -8.99
C GLY A 351 -5.16 -10.59 -8.13
N VAL A 352 -4.06 -10.12 -8.74
CA VAL A 352 -2.97 -9.44 -8.01
C VAL A 352 -2.82 -7.96 -8.34
N LEU A 353 -3.65 -7.41 -9.24
CA LEU A 353 -3.54 -5.99 -9.64
C LEU A 353 -3.60 -5.05 -8.44
N GLY A 354 -4.54 -5.26 -7.51
CA GLY A 354 -4.68 -4.42 -6.33
C GLY A 354 -3.43 -4.39 -5.45
N LEU A 355 -2.69 -5.50 -5.35
CA LEU A 355 -1.44 -5.59 -4.59
C LEU A 355 -0.33 -4.78 -5.27
N VAL A 356 -0.20 -4.92 -6.59
CA VAL A 356 0.80 -4.16 -7.36
C VAL A 356 0.46 -2.68 -7.37
N THR A 357 -0.83 -2.34 -7.55
CA THR A 357 -1.29 -0.94 -7.55
C THR A 357 -0.92 -0.25 -6.24
N ASN A 358 -1.11 -0.94 -5.10
CA ASN A 358 -0.72 -0.41 -3.79
C ASN A 358 0.79 -0.16 -3.71
N LYS A 359 1.61 -1.15 -4.09
CA LYS A 359 3.08 -1.01 -4.09
C LYS A 359 3.57 0.15 -4.97
N ILE A 360 2.98 0.34 -6.14
CA ILE A 360 3.33 1.45 -7.04
C ILE A 360 2.88 2.79 -6.44
N ALA A 361 1.65 2.87 -5.91
CA ALA A 361 1.14 4.09 -5.28
C ALA A 361 2.00 4.52 -4.09
N GLU A 362 2.39 3.59 -3.23
CA GLU A 362 3.28 3.83 -2.09
C GLU A 362 4.68 4.26 -2.53
N LYS A 363 5.28 3.56 -3.49
CA LYS A 363 6.64 3.86 -3.95
C LYS A 363 6.77 5.22 -4.61
N TYR A 364 5.79 5.59 -5.45
CA TYR A 364 5.80 6.85 -6.20
C TYR A 364 5.05 7.98 -5.51
N HIS A 365 4.36 7.71 -4.40
CA HIS A 365 3.47 8.64 -3.70
C HIS A 365 2.44 9.30 -4.63
N LYS A 366 1.82 8.49 -5.51
CA LYS A 366 0.88 8.95 -6.54
C LYS A 366 -0.36 8.08 -6.59
N PRO A 367 -1.55 8.68 -6.79
CA PRO A 367 -2.73 7.92 -7.13
C PRO A 367 -2.47 7.09 -8.39
N THR A 368 -2.74 5.79 -8.29
CA THR A 368 -2.35 4.82 -9.32
C THR A 368 -3.53 3.94 -9.71
N ILE A 369 -3.68 3.67 -11.00
CA ILE A 369 -4.60 2.70 -11.58
C ILE A 369 -3.77 1.72 -12.41
N ILE A 370 -3.98 0.41 -12.21
CA ILE A 370 -3.39 -0.64 -13.05
C ILE A 370 -4.52 -1.45 -13.68
N LEU A 371 -4.41 -1.69 -14.98
CA LEU A 371 -5.42 -2.31 -15.82
C LEU A 371 -4.86 -3.55 -16.52
N THR A 372 -5.73 -4.51 -16.76
CA THR A 372 -5.51 -5.67 -17.62
C THR A 372 -6.66 -5.84 -18.60
N GLU A 373 -6.52 -6.71 -19.59
CA GLU A 373 -7.58 -7.06 -20.53
C GLU A 373 -8.37 -8.28 -20.01
N ALA A 374 -9.68 -8.15 -19.94
CA ALA A 374 -10.57 -9.26 -19.61
C ALA A 374 -10.95 -10.05 -20.87
N ASP A 375 -11.45 -11.28 -20.73
CA ASP A 375 -11.80 -12.17 -21.82
C ASP A 375 -12.82 -11.57 -22.82
N ASN A 376 -13.65 -10.65 -22.36
CA ASN A 376 -14.62 -9.94 -23.20
C ASN A 376 -14.02 -8.74 -23.95
N GLY A 377 -12.70 -8.48 -23.85
CA GLY A 377 -12.00 -7.38 -24.46
C GLY A 377 -12.16 -6.03 -23.77
N GLU A 378 -12.87 -5.96 -22.64
CA GLU A 378 -12.87 -4.78 -21.78
C GLU A 378 -11.59 -4.74 -20.91
N LEU A 379 -11.21 -3.54 -20.51
CA LEU A 379 -10.15 -3.38 -19.51
C LEU A 379 -10.77 -3.41 -18.12
N LYS A 380 -10.22 -4.26 -17.27
CA LYS A 380 -10.51 -4.29 -15.82
C LYS A 380 -9.30 -3.81 -15.04
N GLY A 381 -9.50 -3.21 -13.87
CA GLY A 381 -8.39 -2.79 -13.06
C GLY A 381 -8.70 -2.40 -11.63
N SER A 382 -7.64 -2.10 -10.94
CA SER A 382 -7.66 -1.64 -9.55
C SER A 382 -7.01 -0.27 -9.45
N GLY A 383 -7.61 0.60 -8.64
CA GLY A 383 -7.06 1.90 -8.27
C GLY A 383 -6.66 1.94 -6.80
N ARG A 384 -5.58 2.67 -6.50
CA ARG A 384 -5.15 3.00 -5.14
C ARG A 384 -4.78 4.46 -5.06
N SER A 385 -5.14 5.08 -3.95
CA SER A 385 -4.88 6.50 -3.70
C SER A 385 -3.72 6.72 -2.74
N VAL A 386 -3.41 7.98 -2.54
CA VAL A 386 -2.46 8.47 -1.54
C VAL A 386 -3.18 9.47 -0.62
N VAL A 387 -2.62 9.73 0.54
CA VAL A 387 -3.17 10.70 1.50
C VAL A 387 -3.40 12.05 0.82
N GLY A 388 -4.60 12.60 0.99
CA GLY A 388 -4.99 13.89 0.43
C GLY A 388 -5.61 13.84 -0.98
N PHE A 389 -5.82 12.64 -1.55
CA PHE A 389 -6.53 12.50 -2.83
C PHE A 389 -7.69 11.50 -2.71
N ASN A 390 -8.91 11.96 -2.89
CA ASN A 390 -10.09 11.11 -2.86
C ASN A 390 -10.34 10.48 -4.23
N LEU A 391 -9.97 9.20 -4.37
CA LEU A 391 -10.06 8.43 -5.61
C LEU A 391 -11.51 8.25 -6.08
N PHE A 392 -12.43 8.01 -5.13
CA PHE A 392 -13.85 7.84 -5.46
C PHE A 392 -14.43 9.10 -6.12
N ASN A 393 -14.24 10.27 -5.51
CA ASN A 393 -14.72 11.53 -6.02
C ASN A 393 -14.10 11.90 -7.38
N ALA A 394 -12.86 11.50 -7.61
CA ALA A 394 -12.16 11.74 -8.88
C ALA A 394 -12.77 10.92 -10.04
N LEU A 395 -13.21 9.68 -9.75
CA LEU A 395 -13.60 8.71 -10.79
C LEU A 395 -15.11 8.51 -10.93
N ILE A 396 -15.92 8.76 -9.90
CA ILE A 396 -17.38 8.51 -9.93
C ILE A 396 -18.07 9.26 -11.09
N LYS A 397 -17.61 10.46 -11.41
CA LYS A 397 -18.14 11.29 -12.51
C LYS A 397 -17.88 10.69 -13.89
N LEU A 398 -16.98 9.72 -13.99
CA LEU A 398 -16.64 9.02 -15.23
C LEU A 398 -17.49 7.77 -15.46
N LYS A 399 -18.25 7.31 -14.44
CA LYS A 399 -19.16 6.17 -14.54
C LYS A 399 -20.24 6.43 -15.62
N GLY A 400 -20.43 5.46 -16.49
CA GLY A 400 -21.37 5.55 -17.64
C GLY A 400 -20.85 6.33 -18.86
N THR A 401 -19.72 7.06 -18.77
CA THR A 401 -19.14 7.82 -19.89
C THR A 401 -17.76 7.34 -20.34
N VAL A 402 -16.90 7.01 -19.39
CA VAL A 402 -15.55 6.46 -19.61
C VAL A 402 -15.43 5.08 -18.99
N LEU A 403 -15.99 4.93 -17.79
CA LEU A 403 -16.00 3.69 -17.03
C LEU A 403 -17.32 2.96 -17.25
N THR A 404 -17.27 1.70 -17.66
CA THR A 404 -18.44 0.81 -17.81
C THR A 404 -18.89 0.28 -16.45
N LYS A 405 -17.94 -0.04 -15.56
CA LYS A 405 -18.18 -0.39 -14.15
C LYS A 405 -17.26 0.44 -13.25
N PHE A 406 -17.76 0.81 -12.08
CA PHE A 406 -16.97 1.53 -11.06
C PHE A 406 -17.61 1.31 -9.69
N GLY A 407 -16.75 0.97 -8.72
CA GLY A 407 -17.07 0.86 -7.31
C GLY A 407 -15.83 1.01 -6.45
N GLY A 408 -16.00 1.45 -5.21
CA GLY A 408 -14.88 1.62 -4.28
C GLY A 408 -15.10 2.78 -3.31
N HIS A 409 -14.01 3.18 -2.66
CA HIS A 409 -13.96 4.20 -1.62
C HIS A 409 -12.83 5.21 -1.89
N GLU A 410 -12.55 6.07 -0.92
CA GLU A 410 -11.55 7.13 -1.03
C GLU A 410 -10.17 6.61 -1.45
N PHE A 411 -9.70 5.50 -0.87
CA PHE A 411 -8.34 4.99 -1.07
C PHE A 411 -8.22 3.84 -2.07
N ALA A 412 -9.32 3.18 -2.40
CA ALA A 412 -9.29 2.00 -3.27
C ALA A 412 -10.53 1.91 -4.14
N CYS A 413 -10.36 1.45 -5.39
CA CYS A 413 -11.48 1.18 -6.28
C CYS A 413 -11.21 0.02 -7.23
N GLY A 414 -12.32 -0.57 -7.72
CA GLY A 414 -12.35 -1.43 -8.89
C GLY A 414 -13.05 -0.70 -10.05
N LEU A 415 -12.59 -0.92 -11.27
CA LEU A 415 -13.15 -0.26 -12.45
C LEU A 415 -13.04 -1.13 -13.69
N SER A 416 -13.96 -0.91 -14.64
CA SER A 416 -13.89 -1.46 -15.99
C SER A 416 -14.16 -0.37 -17.02
N LEU A 417 -13.58 -0.51 -18.21
CA LEU A 417 -13.74 0.42 -19.30
C LEU A 417 -13.48 -0.26 -20.66
N LYS A 418 -14.00 0.32 -21.73
CA LYS A 418 -13.63 -0.09 -23.09
C LYS A 418 -12.19 0.30 -23.38
N LYS A 419 -11.46 -0.52 -24.14
CA LYS A 419 -10.04 -0.28 -24.49
C LYS A 419 -9.80 1.09 -25.10
N ASP A 420 -10.71 1.55 -25.97
CA ASP A 420 -10.63 2.87 -26.61
C ASP A 420 -10.79 4.04 -25.63
N SER A 421 -11.30 3.79 -24.43
CA SER A 421 -11.46 4.80 -23.37
C SER A 421 -10.22 4.99 -22.50
N LEU A 422 -9.17 4.16 -22.64
CA LEU A 422 -7.95 4.22 -21.83
C LEU A 422 -7.29 5.60 -21.84
N VAL A 423 -7.18 6.18 -23.01
CA VAL A 423 -6.62 7.52 -23.22
C VAL A 423 -7.42 8.58 -22.49
N LYS A 424 -8.75 8.49 -22.60
CA LYS A 424 -9.66 9.43 -21.94
C LYS A 424 -9.57 9.29 -20.41
N LEU A 425 -9.46 8.07 -19.91
CA LEU A 425 -9.25 7.82 -18.49
C LEU A 425 -7.95 8.49 -17.99
N ARG A 426 -6.82 8.29 -18.69
CA ARG A 426 -5.53 8.91 -18.33
C ARG A 426 -5.63 10.43 -18.22
N ASN A 427 -6.26 11.08 -19.20
CA ASN A 427 -6.40 12.53 -19.22
C ASN A 427 -7.33 13.05 -18.11
N CYS A 428 -8.47 12.40 -17.92
CA CYS A 428 -9.42 12.79 -16.87
C CYS A 428 -8.81 12.57 -15.47
N PHE A 429 -8.10 11.47 -15.27
CA PHE A 429 -7.48 11.17 -13.99
C PHE A 429 -6.35 12.13 -13.65
N GLU A 430 -5.47 12.43 -14.60
CA GLU A 430 -4.41 13.43 -14.45
C GLU A 430 -4.96 14.83 -14.15
N SER A 431 -6.04 15.24 -14.85
CA SER A 431 -6.67 16.54 -14.64
C SER A 431 -7.48 16.64 -13.34
N SER A 432 -7.89 15.51 -12.77
CA SER A 432 -8.62 15.48 -11.51
C SER A 432 -7.71 15.72 -10.29
N PHE A 433 -6.40 15.55 -10.46
CA PHE A 433 -5.44 15.78 -9.39
C PHE A 433 -5.29 17.27 -9.11
N GLN A 434 -5.84 17.70 -8.00
CA GLN A 434 -5.56 19.02 -7.44
C GLN A 434 -4.49 18.82 -6.35
N PRO A 435 -3.39 19.57 -6.38
CA PRO A 435 -2.47 19.56 -5.26
C PRO A 435 -3.26 19.98 -4.01
N VAL A 436 -3.41 19.07 -3.09
CA VAL A 436 -3.82 19.47 -1.75
C VAL A 436 -2.69 20.37 -1.26
N ALA A 437 -3.02 21.58 -0.85
CA ALA A 437 -2.06 22.42 -0.14
C ALA A 437 -1.46 21.52 0.95
N THR A 438 -0.19 21.25 0.86
CA THR A 438 0.52 20.39 1.81
C THR A 438 0.44 21.06 3.17
N SER A 439 -0.68 20.87 3.88
CA SER A 439 -0.61 20.95 5.33
C SER A 439 0.50 19.96 5.68
N GLU A 440 1.57 20.47 6.29
CA GLU A 440 2.72 19.67 6.65
C GLU A 440 2.26 18.35 7.22
N LEU A 441 2.59 17.23 6.54
CA LEU A 441 2.23 15.89 7.01
C LEU A 441 2.93 15.70 8.36
N VAL A 442 2.17 15.94 9.42
CA VAL A 442 2.64 15.76 10.80
C VAL A 442 2.47 14.28 11.13
N LYS A 443 3.57 13.59 11.34
CA LYS A 443 3.59 12.25 11.93
C LYS A 443 3.80 12.36 13.43
N MET A 444 3.25 11.40 14.17
CA MET A 444 3.34 11.38 15.62
C MET A 444 4.21 10.20 16.08
N TYR A 445 5.03 10.41 17.12
CA TYR A 445 5.71 9.33 17.83
C TYR A 445 5.33 9.34 19.32
N ASP A 446 5.43 8.17 19.96
CA ASP A 446 4.89 7.96 21.30
C ASP A 446 5.85 8.48 22.38
N ASP A 447 7.15 8.15 22.29
CA ASP A 447 8.14 8.60 23.26
C ASP A 447 9.57 8.61 22.73
N GLU A 448 10.46 9.18 23.52
CA GLU A 448 11.90 9.12 23.32
C GLU A 448 12.47 7.86 24.01
N LEU A 449 13.32 7.14 23.28
CA LEU A 449 13.89 5.89 23.72
C LEU A 449 15.22 6.11 24.47
N ASN A 450 15.27 5.70 25.72
CA ASN A 450 16.52 5.65 26.46
C ASN A 450 17.13 4.25 26.37
N LEU A 451 18.29 4.13 25.74
CA LEU A 451 18.96 2.82 25.57
C LEU A 451 19.32 2.14 26.91
N ASN A 452 19.42 2.89 28.01
CA ASN A 452 19.71 2.31 29.32
C ASN A 452 18.52 1.53 29.90
N ASP A 453 17.30 1.89 29.50
CA ASP A 453 16.08 1.28 30.01
C ASP A 453 15.60 0.11 29.13
N LEU A 454 16.33 -0.15 28.03
CA LEU A 454 15.99 -1.18 27.05
C LEU A 454 16.47 -2.56 27.46
N THR A 455 15.52 -3.37 27.85
CA THR A 455 15.73 -4.80 28.14
C THR A 455 14.65 -5.64 27.44
N LEU A 456 14.87 -6.94 27.36
CA LEU A 456 13.82 -7.86 26.91
C LEU A 456 12.56 -7.78 27.80
N ASP A 457 12.74 -7.48 29.09
CA ASP A 457 11.60 -7.30 30.00
C ASP A 457 10.84 -6.02 29.68
N THR A 458 11.51 -4.91 29.43
CA THR A 458 10.88 -3.66 28.98
C THR A 458 10.04 -3.88 27.74
N TYR A 459 10.56 -4.62 26.75
CA TYR A 459 9.80 -4.99 25.55
C TYR A 459 8.57 -5.85 25.91
N ARG A 460 8.71 -6.86 26.78
CA ARG A 460 7.59 -7.70 27.21
C ARG A 460 6.49 -6.88 27.92
N GLN A 461 6.92 -5.90 28.73
CA GLN A 461 5.96 -4.99 29.37
C GLN A 461 5.23 -4.12 28.35
N MET A 462 5.95 -3.59 27.35
CA MET A 462 5.36 -2.83 26.25
C MET A 462 4.39 -3.71 25.44
N ALA A 463 4.77 -4.93 25.12
CA ALA A 463 3.94 -5.87 24.35
C ALA A 463 2.58 -6.17 25.01
N LYS A 464 2.47 -6.04 26.34
CA LYS A 464 1.19 -6.18 27.06
C LYS A 464 0.19 -5.03 26.78
N VAL A 465 0.63 -3.95 26.17
CA VAL A 465 -0.27 -2.88 25.66
C VAL A 465 -0.91 -3.27 24.32
N GLY A 466 -0.36 -4.29 23.66
CA GLY A 466 -0.96 -4.93 22.49
C GLY A 466 -2.17 -5.80 22.85
N PRO A 467 -2.75 -6.48 21.85
CA PRO A 467 -2.26 -6.62 20.47
C PRO A 467 -2.28 -5.31 19.69
N PHE A 468 -1.30 -5.14 18.80
CA PHE A 468 -1.20 -3.97 17.96
C PHE A 468 -1.86 -4.20 16.60
N GLY A 469 -2.44 -3.15 16.03
CA GLY A 469 -3.14 -3.15 14.77
C GLY A 469 -3.87 -1.82 14.54
N THR A 470 -4.97 -1.84 13.78
CA THR A 470 -5.79 -0.65 13.54
C THR A 470 -6.34 -0.10 14.86
N ASP A 471 -6.31 1.20 15.02
CA ASP A 471 -6.69 1.94 16.24
C ASP A 471 -5.80 1.72 17.49
N ASN A 472 -4.93 0.70 17.48
CA ASN A 472 -3.87 0.49 18.46
C ASN A 472 -2.53 0.21 17.76
N PRO A 473 -1.92 1.19 17.07
CA PRO A 473 -0.69 0.97 16.32
C PRO A 473 0.49 0.63 17.23
N GLU A 474 1.48 -0.08 16.67
CA GLU A 474 2.75 -0.29 17.36
C GLU A 474 3.35 1.05 17.81
N PRO A 475 3.90 1.12 19.05
CA PRO A 475 4.54 2.33 19.53
C PRO A 475 5.75 2.70 18.68
N ILE A 476 5.79 3.96 18.25
CA ILE A 476 6.93 4.54 17.55
C ILE A 476 7.74 5.36 18.56
N PHE A 477 9.02 5.07 18.62
CA PHE A 477 9.94 5.76 19.50
C PHE A 477 10.95 6.59 18.69
N SER A 478 11.45 7.68 19.28
CA SER A 478 12.57 8.41 18.73
C SER A 478 13.87 8.08 19.47
N ILE A 479 14.95 7.92 18.72
CA ILE A 479 16.32 7.92 19.25
C ILE A 479 16.96 9.23 18.83
N THR A 480 17.16 10.13 19.77
CA THR A 480 17.67 11.49 19.51
C THR A 480 19.19 11.53 19.59
N ASN A 481 19.85 12.22 18.65
CA ASN A 481 21.31 12.33 18.54
C ASN A 481 22.02 10.96 18.67
N PRO A 482 21.66 9.98 17.84
CA PRO A 482 22.18 8.62 17.97
C PRO A 482 23.68 8.55 17.70
N HIS A 483 24.42 7.88 18.57
CA HIS A 483 25.78 7.46 18.23
C HIS A 483 25.70 6.14 17.43
N ILE A 484 25.97 6.24 16.13
CA ILE A 484 25.90 5.08 15.21
C ILE A 484 27.29 4.47 15.11
N SER A 485 27.47 3.30 15.72
CA SER A 485 28.76 2.61 15.78
C SER A 485 29.05 1.75 14.55
N LYS A 486 28.01 1.31 13.85
CA LYS A 486 28.13 0.41 12.69
C LYS A 486 26.93 0.55 11.74
N LEU A 487 27.23 0.51 10.43
CA LEU A 487 26.22 0.39 9.38
C LEU A 487 26.70 -0.61 8.33
N ILE A 488 25.85 -1.58 8.00
CA ILE A 488 26.10 -2.55 6.94
C ILE A 488 24.89 -2.67 6.04
N LYS A 489 25.12 -2.82 4.74
CA LYS A 489 24.07 -3.13 3.76
C LYS A 489 23.79 -4.62 3.77
N ILE A 490 22.53 -5.00 3.86
CA ILE A 490 22.06 -6.39 3.92
C ILE A 490 21.01 -6.66 2.85
N GLY A 491 20.65 -7.93 2.69
CA GLY A 491 19.75 -8.40 1.62
C GLY A 491 20.53 -8.77 0.35
N GLN A 492 19.90 -9.58 -0.50
CA GLN A 492 20.52 -10.09 -1.73
C GLN A 492 20.98 -8.97 -2.66
N ASN A 493 20.20 -7.90 -2.75
CA ASN A 493 20.48 -6.72 -3.58
C ASN A 493 21.08 -5.55 -2.78
N LYS A 494 21.49 -5.76 -1.52
CA LYS A 494 21.99 -4.70 -0.62
C LYS A 494 21.06 -3.50 -0.47
N ASN A 495 19.77 -3.74 -0.60
CA ASN A 495 18.72 -2.72 -0.56
C ASN A 495 18.22 -2.41 0.87
N HIS A 496 18.67 -3.17 1.87
CA HIS A 496 18.36 -2.93 3.29
C HIS A 496 19.62 -2.56 4.06
N ILE A 497 19.45 -2.00 5.26
CA ILE A 497 20.56 -1.71 6.16
C ILE A 497 20.36 -2.39 7.50
N LYS A 498 21.47 -2.74 8.11
CA LYS A 498 21.58 -3.02 9.55
C LYS A 498 22.55 -2.03 10.16
N MET A 499 22.11 -1.33 11.19
CA MET A 499 22.96 -0.42 11.93
C MET A 499 22.94 -0.76 13.43
N CYS A 500 23.97 -0.30 14.14
CA CYS A 500 24.03 -0.40 15.58
C CYS A 500 24.09 1.01 16.15
N VAL A 501 23.13 1.35 17.01
CA VAL A 501 23.17 2.56 17.83
C VAL A 501 23.63 2.20 19.22
N SER A 502 24.49 3.03 19.81
CA SER A 502 25.09 2.75 21.11
C SER A 502 25.15 4.00 21.98
N ASN A 503 25.19 3.76 23.28
CA ASN A 503 25.69 4.71 24.26
C ASN A 503 26.90 4.07 24.99
N PHE A 504 27.37 4.67 26.09
CA PHE A 504 28.53 4.19 26.81
C PHE A 504 28.41 2.73 27.31
N SER A 505 27.19 2.19 27.47
CA SER A 505 26.94 0.91 28.15
C SER A 505 26.10 -0.06 27.37
N ASN A 506 25.26 0.41 26.46
CA ASN A 506 24.25 -0.40 25.78
C ASN A 506 24.24 -0.17 24.27
N GLU A 507 23.86 -1.22 23.55
CA GLU A 507 23.75 -1.23 22.10
C GLU A 507 22.38 -1.76 21.66
N LEU A 508 21.83 -1.17 20.61
CA LEU A 508 20.61 -1.63 19.94
C LEU A 508 20.89 -1.81 18.46
N ASP A 509 20.65 -3.03 17.98
CA ASP A 509 20.64 -3.30 16.53
C ASP A 509 19.36 -2.73 15.91
N LEU A 510 19.49 -2.00 14.81
CA LEU A 510 18.39 -1.45 14.03
C LEU A 510 18.40 -2.04 12.62
N ILE A 511 17.23 -2.39 12.10
CA ILE A 511 17.04 -2.81 10.70
C ILE A 511 16.24 -1.75 9.95
N GLY A 512 16.77 -1.32 8.81
CA GLY A 512 16.08 -0.41 7.90
C GLY A 512 15.80 -1.10 6.56
N PHE A 513 14.54 -1.45 6.32
CA PHE A 513 14.10 -2.02 5.06
C PHE A 513 14.10 -0.93 3.98
N ASP A 514 14.54 -1.28 2.76
CA ASP A 514 14.62 -0.39 1.59
C ASP A 514 15.39 0.93 1.81
N ARG A 515 16.37 0.88 2.75
CA ARG A 515 17.26 2.00 3.12
C ARG A 515 18.70 1.79 2.65
N GLY A 516 18.94 0.86 1.70
CA GLY A 516 20.28 0.54 1.19
C GLY A 516 20.98 1.69 0.46
N TYR A 517 20.28 2.79 0.16
CA TYR A 517 20.86 4.02 -0.38
C TYR A 517 21.66 4.81 0.67
N LEU A 518 21.41 4.60 1.96
CA LEU A 518 22.16 5.26 3.04
C LEU A 518 23.60 4.76 3.09
N ASP A 519 24.54 5.66 3.36
CA ASP A 519 25.95 5.34 3.59
C ASP A 519 26.50 6.06 4.83
N MET A 520 27.76 5.75 5.19
CA MET A 520 28.41 6.29 6.38
C MET A 520 28.54 7.81 6.37
N ASN A 521 28.53 8.47 5.19
CA ASN A 521 28.72 9.93 5.08
C ASN A 521 27.50 10.72 5.57
N ILE A 522 26.33 10.08 5.58
CA ILE A 522 25.07 10.72 5.99
C ILE A 522 24.86 10.59 7.51
N LEU A 523 25.44 9.57 8.14
CA LEU A 523 25.23 9.26 9.56
C LEU A 523 25.50 10.45 10.51
N PRO A 524 26.52 11.29 10.29
CA PRO A 524 26.76 12.44 11.16
C PRO A 524 25.62 13.48 11.18
N TYR A 525 24.75 13.45 10.17
CA TYR A 525 23.62 14.37 10.04
C TYR A 525 22.31 13.79 10.60
N VAL A 526 22.28 12.55 11.02
CA VAL A 526 21.10 11.94 11.61
C VAL A 526 20.85 12.57 12.99
N HIS A 527 19.77 13.35 13.07
CA HIS A 527 19.34 13.98 14.32
C HIS A 527 18.43 13.05 15.12
N MET A 528 17.50 12.38 14.46
CA MET A 528 16.60 11.40 15.12
C MET A 528 16.38 10.21 14.22
N ILE A 529 16.23 9.04 14.84
CA ILE A 529 15.77 7.82 14.18
C ILE A 529 14.43 7.44 14.79
N MET A 530 13.41 7.26 13.96
CA MET A 530 12.11 6.73 14.38
C MET A 530 12.13 5.23 14.27
N VAL A 531 11.81 4.53 15.36
CA VAL A 531 11.87 3.07 15.42
C VAL A 531 10.64 2.49 16.10
N THR A 532 10.24 1.30 15.68
CA THR A 532 9.44 0.37 16.47
C THR A 532 10.36 -0.68 17.07
N LEU A 533 9.95 -1.34 18.15
CA LEU A 533 10.76 -2.35 18.82
C LEU A 533 10.25 -3.75 18.51
N GLY A 534 11.15 -4.69 18.32
CA GLY A 534 10.84 -6.09 18.08
C GLY A 534 11.87 -7.02 18.69
N ILE A 535 11.63 -8.32 18.60
CA ILE A 535 12.56 -9.35 19.04
C ILE A 535 13.10 -10.10 17.82
N ASN A 536 14.41 -10.13 17.67
CA ASN A 536 15.09 -11.01 16.73
C ASN A 536 15.42 -12.35 17.44
N LYS A 537 14.84 -13.44 16.95
CA LYS A 537 15.12 -14.81 17.42
C LYS A 537 16.06 -15.50 16.43
N TRP A 538 17.26 -15.85 16.87
CA TRP A 538 18.22 -16.58 16.06
C TRP A 538 18.98 -17.59 16.93
N ASN A 539 19.04 -18.85 16.50
CA ASN A 539 19.72 -19.94 17.23
C ASN A 539 19.28 -20.03 18.70
N ASN A 540 17.98 -20.02 18.97
CA ASN A 540 17.37 -20.03 20.32
C ASN A 540 17.79 -18.87 21.24
N LYS A 541 18.35 -17.79 20.67
CA LYS A 541 18.66 -16.56 21.41
C LYS A 541 17.71 -15.46 20.95
N ALA A 542 17.04 -14.84 21.91
CA ALA A 542 16.21 -13.67 21.67
C ALA A 542 17.03 -12.40 21.97
N LYS A 543 17.08 -11.47 21.02
CA LYS A 543 17.74 -10.18 21.19
C LYS A 543 16.76 -9.07 20.79
N LEU A 544 16.71 -8.01 21.59
CA LEU A 544 15.93 -6.82 21.24
C LEU A 544 16.51 -6.15 19.98
N GLN A 545 15.63 -5.69 19.09
CA GLN A 545 15.97 -5.06 17.83
C GLN A 545 14.99 -3.92 17.56
N GLY A 546 15.45 -2.85 16.91
CA GLY A 546 14.58 -1.81 16.39
C GLY A 546 14.37 -1.96 14.88
N ILE A 547 13.17 -1.63 14.41
CA ILE A 547 12.84 -1.50 12.99
C ILE A 547 12.72 -0.02 12.68
N ILE A 548 13.50 0.46 11.73
CA ILE A 548 13.57 1.88 11.37
C ILE A 548 12.34 2.25 10.52
N SER A 549 11.51 3.13 11.06
CA SER A 549 10.37 3.70 10.36
C SER A 549 10.77 4.94 9.54
N ASP A 550 11.63 5.81 10.11
CA ASP A 550 12.04 7.05 9.44
C ASP A 550 13.34 7.62 10.04
N PHE A 551 13.94 8.58 9.31
CA PHE A 551 15.06 9.36 9.79
C PHE A 551 14.70 10.85 9.78
N ILE A 552 15.16 11.60 10.77
CA ILE A 552 15.19 13.07 10.73
C ILE A 552 16.65 13.47 10.70
N PHE A 553 17.00 14.22 9.68
CA PHE A 553 18.34 14.76 9.54
C PHE A 553 18.38 16.19 10.07
N ALA A 554 19.38 16.53 10.86
CA ALA A 554 19.68 17.92 11.18
C ALA A 554 19.89 18.70 9.88
N ALA A 555 19.58 19.99 9.88
CA ALA A 555 20.07 20.86 8.81
C ALA A 555 21.59 20.62 8.70
N PRO A 556 22.14 20.41 7.49
CA PRO A 556 23.57 20.12 7.36
C PRO A 556 24.33 21.21 8.09
N PRO A 557 25.24 20.87 9.02
CA PRO A 557 25.87 21.87 9.82
C PRO A 557 26.65 22.83 8.92
N SER A 558 26.43 24.11 9.09
CA SER A 558 27.25 25.18 8.48
C SER A 558 28.73 25.10 8.88
N LEU A 559 29.07 24.17 9.77
CA LEU A 559 30.36 24.04 10.46
C LEU A 559 31.23 22.87 10.03
N THR A 560 30.83 22.03 9.06
CA THR A 560 31.71 20.94 8.59
C THR A 560 32.64 21.48 7.50
N ASN A 561 33.94 21.11 7.55
CA ASN A 561 34.94 21.41 6.53
C ASN A 561 34.71 20.70 5.18
N VAL A 562 33.56 20.06 4.99
CA VAL A 562 33.19 19.38 3.77
C VAL A 562 32.49 20.35 2.85
N ARG A 563 33.12 20.73 1.76
CA ARG A 563 32.60 21.70 0.78
C ARG A 563 31.49 21.13 -0.12
N ILE A 564 31.39 19.81 -0.29
CA ILE A 564 30.41 19.18 -1.17
C ILE A 564 29.62 18.15 -0.37
N VAL A 565 28.31 18.27 -0.35
CA VAL A 565 27.40 17.37 0.37
C VAL A 565 26.41 16.75 -0.61
N ASP A 566 26.39 15.42 -0.68
CA ASP A 566 25.44 14.70 -1.50
C ASP A 566 24.12 14.52 -0.76
N LEU A 567 23.05 15.12 -1.27
CA LEU A 567 21.70 15.08 -0.71
C LEU A 567 20.68 14.47 -1.70
N ARG A 568 21.12 13.80 -2.76
CA ARG A 568 20.24 13.32 -3.83
C ARG A 568 19.12 12.40 -3.34
N ASN A 569 19.36 11.62 -2.28
CA ASN A 569 18.43 10.62 -1.75
C ASN A 569 17.82 11.03 -0.40
N GLU A 570 17.92 12.29 -0.02
CA GLU A 570 17.54 12.78 1.30
C GLU A 570 16.31 13.66 1.28
N ASN A 571 15.46 13.55 2.29
CA ASN A 571 14.28 14.38 2.48
C ASN A 571 14.59 15.54 3.46
N TYR A 572 15.27 16.58 2.97
CA TYR A 572 15.46 17.80 3.74
C TYR A 572 14.36 18.83 3.46
N VAL A 573 13.99 19.58 4.49
CA VAL A 573 13.19 20.79 4.31
C VAL A 573 14.08 21.83 3.64
N MET A 574 13.66 22.36 2.49
CA MET A 574 14.42 23.40 1.78
C MET A 574 14.39 24.72 2.55
N GLY A 575 15.26 25.65 2.21
CA GLY A 575 15.40 26.96 2.86
C GLY A 575 16.73 27.17 3.61
N PHE A 576 17.56 26.13 3.71
CA PHE A 576 18.82 26.14 4.46
C PHE A 576 20.01 26.74 3.71
N ALA A 577 19.98 26.85 2.38
CA ALA A 577 21.06 27.39 1.58
C ALA A 577 20.85 28.86 1.23
N ASP A 578 21.96 29.54 0.90
CA ASP A 578 21.92 30.92 0.45
C ASP A 578 21.30 31.04 -0.93
N ARG A 579 21.59 30.08 -1.83
CA ARG A 579 21.13 30.03 -3.22
C ARG A 579 20.69 28.66 -3.64
N TYR A 580 19.82 28.64 -4.67
CA TYR A 580 19.31 27.44 -5.33
C TYR A 580 19.58 27.57 -6.83
N LEU A 581 20.53 26.79 -7.34
CA LEU A 581 20.99 26.89 -8.72
C LEU A 581 20.20 25.95 -9.63
N LEU A 582 19.78 26.51 -10.76
CA LEU A 582 19.18 25.78 -11.87
C LEU A 582 20.11 25.85 -13.10
N PHE A 583 20.33 24.70 -13.71
CA PHE A 583 21.06 24.59 -14.98
C PHE A 583 20.17 24.86 -16.19
N ASP A 584 18.85 24.68 -16.06
CA ASP A 584 17.89 24.92 -17.14
C ASP A 584 16.76 25.86 -16.71
N LYS A 585 16.43 26.84 -17.56
CA LYS A 585 15.34 27.80 -17.31
C LYS A 585 13.96 27.14 -17.23
N ASN A 586 13.79 26.01 -17.88
CA ASN A 586 12.53 25.27 -17.80
C ASN A 586 12.25 24.69 -16.40
N SER A 587 13.25 24.62 -15.53
CA SER A 587 13.12 24.20 -14.14
C SER A 587 12.50 25.24 -13.21
N VAL A 588 12.36 26.51 -13.62
CA VAL A 588 11.94 27.64 -12.75
C VAL A 588 10.56 27.41 -12.15
N GLU A 589 9.61 27.02 -12.96
CA GLU A 589 8.22 26.78 -12.50
C GLU A 589 8.19 25.67 -11.45
N MET A 590 8.95 24.59 -11.69
CA MET A 590 9.06 23.48 -10.75
C MET A 590 9.78 23.88 -9.46
N ALA A 591 10.85 24.71 -9.57
CA ALA A 591 11.60 25.19 -8.42
C ALA A 591 10.76 26.13 -7.54
N ASN A 592 9.93 27.01 -8.13
CA ASN A 592 9.03 27.90 -7.41
C ASN A 592 7.91 27.13 -6.66
N ASN A 593 7.62 25.90 -7.05
CA ASN A 593 6.63 25.04 -6.39
C ASN A 593 7.25 24.17 -5.27
N ILE A 594 8.54 24.31 -4.98
CA ILE A 594 9.18 23.64 -3.85
C ILE A 594 9.00 24.50 -2.60
N ASP A 595 8.38 23.94 -1.57
CA ASP A 595 8.15 24.63 -0.30
C ASP A 595 9.45 25.12 0.33
N ASN A 596 9.39 26.31 0.92
CA ASN A 596 10.48 27.00 1.61
C ASN A 596 11.65 27.46 0.71
N ILE A 597 11.50 27.52 -0.61
CA ILE A 597 12.43 28.21 -1.50
C ILE A 597 11.84 29.56 -1.89
N ALA A 598 12.48 30.64 -1.48
CA ALA A 598 12.11 31.97 -1.91
C ALA A 598 12.61 32.22 -3.34
N SER A 599 11.76 32.77 -4.21
CA SER A 599 12.07 32.94 -5.64
C SER A 599 13.31 33.82 -5.91
N ASP A 600 13.62 34.77 -4.99
CA ASP A 600 14.82 35.62 -5.05
C ASP A 600 16.13 34.87 -4.75
N LYS A 601 16.04 33.68 -4.19
CA LYS A 601 17.18 32.78 -3.95
C LYS A 601 17.48 31.84 -5.11
N ILE A 602 16.59 31.76 -6.11
CA ILE A 602 16.80 30.93 -7.30
C ILE A 602 17.69 31.66 -8.27
N ILE A 603 18.78 31.01 -8.69
CA ILE A 603 19.74 31.57 -9.64
C ILE A 603 19.95 30.62 -10.81
N PHE A 604 20.40 31.17 -11.95
CA PHE A 604 20.80 30.39 -13.11
C PHE A 604 22.32 30.34 -13.23
N GLU A 605 22.81 29.32 -13.89
CA GLU A 605 24.23 29.17 -14.18
C GLU A 605 24.90 30.46 -14.70
N ALA A 606 24.21 31.18 -15.59
CA ALA A 606 24.72 32.41 -16.20
C ALA A 606 24.76 33.65 -15.26
N ASP A 607 23.95 33.59 -14.19
CA ASP A 607 23.71 34.74 -13.30
C ASP A 607 24.52 34.61 -11.99
N TYR A 608 25.21 33.47 -11.79
CA TYR A 608 25.96 33.24 -10.57
C TYR A 608 27.24 34.09 -10.51
N MET A 609 27.36 34.97 -9.55
CA MET A 609 28.43 35.96 -9.48
C MET A 609 28.98 36.25 -8.09
N GLN A 610 28.50 35.61 -7.01
CA GLN A 610 28.99 35.95 -5.66
C GLN A 610 29.82 34.81 -5.06
N ASN A 611 31.04 35.14 -4.65
CA ASN A 611 31.94 34.24 -3.97
C ASN A 611 31.49 33.97 -2.55
N ASN A 612 31.69 32.72 -2.07
CA ASN A 612 31.51 32.35 -0.67
C ASN A 612 30.04 32.09 -0.22
N GLU A 613 29.10 31.86 -1.14
CA GLU A 613 27.73 31.42 -0.81
C GLU A 613 27.61 29.90 -0.79
N SER A 614 26.65 29.36 -0.02
CA SER A 614 26.22 27.98 -0.07
C SER A 614 25.14 27.79 -1.16
N VAL A 615 25.26 26.78 -1.98
CA VAL A 615 24.38 26.58 -3.12
C VAL A 615 23.83 25.16 -3.16
N VAL A 616 22.54 25.01 -3.48
CA VAL A 616 21.90 23.71 -3.79
C VAL A 616 21.74 23.58 -5.30
N PHE A 617 22.25 22.52 -5.88
CA PHE A 617 21.98 22.18 -7.28
C PHE A 617 20.65 21.44 -7.35
N LEU A 618 19.59 22.10 -7.85
CA LEU A 618 18.21 21.58 -7.82
C LEU A 618 17.90 20.70 -9.00
N ASP A 619 18.39 21.04 -10.20
CA ASP A 619 18.20 20.25 -11.40
C ASP A 619 19.52 19.68 -11.91
N THR A 620 19.45 18.87 -12.96
CA THR A 620 20.64 18.27 -13.57
C THR A 620 21.20 19.14 -14.69
N PRO A 621 22.54 19.22 -14.82
CA PRO A 621 23.17 19.94 -15.91
C PRO A 621 22.86 19.33 -17.26
N THR A 622 22.82 20.17 -18.30
CA THR A 622 22.49 19.77 -19.67
C THR A 622 23.64 19.09 -20.39
N SER A 623 24.86 19.37 -19.96
CA SER A 623 26.06 18.75 -20.48
C SER A 623 27.19 18.73 -19.43
N LYS A 624 28.23 17.93 -19.73
CA LYS A 624 29.43 17.87 -18.89
C LYS A 624 30.13 19.23 -18.83
N GLU A 625 30.25 19.91 -19.96
CA GLU A 625 30.90 21.21 -20.07
C GLU A 625 30.18 22.29 -19.24
N GLN A 626 28.86 22.23 -19.19
CA GLN A 626 28.08 23.11 -18.35
C GLN A 626 28.33 22.83 -16.86
N PHE A 627 28.35 21.57 -16.47
CA PHE A 627 28.61 21.16 -15.10
C PHE A 627 30.01 21.59 -14.64
N ASP A 628 31.03 21.26 -15.44
CA ASP A 628 32.43 21.61 -15.14
C ASP A 628 32.62 23.14 -15.05
N ARG A 629 31.95 23.91 -15.91
CA ARG A 629 31.98 25.39 -15.86
C ARG A 629 31.37 25.94 -14.56
N VAL A 630 30.27 25.40 -14.12
CA VAL A 630 29.64 25.80 -12.84
C VAL A 630 30.53 25.42 -11.68
N LEU A 631 31.11 24.24 -11.68
CA LEU A 631 32.02 23.77 -10.61
C LEU A 631 33.28 24.63 -10.47
N ASN A 632 33.72 25.31 -11.52
CA ASN A 632 34.90 26.20 -11.47
C ASN A 632 34.64 27.53 -10.71
N ASN A 633 33.42 27.80 -10.25
CA ASN A 633 33.16 28.95 -9.38
C ASN A 633 33.56 28.66 -7.92
N ASP A 634 33.82 29.70 -7.16
CA ASP A 634 34.24 29.60 -5.77
C ASP A 634 33.03 29.58 -4.83
N PHE A 635 32.57 28.36 -4.52
CA PHE A 635 31.48 28.15 -3.59
C PHE A 635 31.98 27.89 -2.18
N ASN A 636 31.30 28.44 -1.18
CA ASN A 636 31.53 28.06 0.21
C ASN A 636 31.14 26.60 0.42
N LYS A 637 29.94 26.21 -0.08
CA LYS A 637 29.41 24.87 0.04
C LYS A 637 28.47 24.52 -1.10
N ILE A 638 28.58 23.31 -1.62
CA ILE A 638 27.71 22.75 -2.66
C ILE A 638 26.89 21.62 -2.08
N TYR A 639 25.58 21.66 -2.28
CA TYR A 639 24.66 20.59 -1.97
C TYR A 639 24.09 20.03 -3.27
N LEU A 640 24.31 18.75 -3.53
CA LEU A 640 23.82 18.07 -4.71
C LEU A 640 22.47 17.45 -4.42
N ARG A 641 21.41 17.94 -5.05
CA ARG A 641 20.05 17.48 -4.79
C ARG A 641 19.39 16.86 -6.03
N PHE A 642 19.52 17.46 -7.20
CA PHE A 642 18.98 17.01 -8.49
C PHE A 642 17.51 16.56 -8.41
N LEU A 643 16.68 17.33 -7.72
CA LEU A 643 15.24 17.06 -7.53
C LEU A 643 14.42 17.23 -8.78
N ILE A 644 14.80 18.21 -9.59
CA ILE A 644 14.06 18.64 -10.76
C ILE A 644 14.69 17.99 -11.99
N ASP A 645 13.84 17.38 -12.82
CA ASP A 645 14.22 17.00 -14.18
C ASP A 645 13.59 17.98 -15.16
N PRO A 646 14.36 18.90 -15.74
CA PRO A 646 13.81 19.91 -16.66
C PRO A 646 13.33 19.34 -17.98
N TYR A 647 13.62 18.07 -18.22
CA TYR A 647 13.37 17.45 -19.50
C TYR A 647 12.23 16.45 -19.43
N PRO A 648 11.27 16.57 -20.35
CA PRO A 648 10.15 15.67 -20.43
C PRO A 648 10.52 14.25 -20.90
N ILE A 649 11.77 14.03 -21.34
CA ILE A 649 12.30 12.74 -21.77
C ILE A 649 13.38 12.30 -20.78
N SER A 650 13.06 11.34 -19.92
CA SER A 650 13.98 10.79 -18.92
C SER A 650 14.80 9.60 -19.45
N LYS A 651 14.38 9.01 -20.59
CA LYS A 651 15.03 7.88 -21.24
C LYS A 651 14.80 7.96 -22.75
N LEU A 652 15.80 7.55 -23.53
CA LEU A 652 15.63 7.43 -24.98
C LEU A 652 14.53 6.42 -25.32
N PRO A 653 13.64 6.76 -26.27
CA PRO A 653 12.71 5.81 -26.84
C PRO A 653 13.47 4.60 -27.42
N ASP A 654 12.88 3.43 -27.27
CA ASP A 654 13.39 2.22 -27.91
C ASP A 654 13.09 2.20 -29.41
N ARG A 655 13.67 1.24 -30.08
CA ARG A 655 13.49 1.08 -31.53
C ARG A 655 12.03 0.83 -31.91
N GLU A 656 11.32 0.08 -31.13
CA GLU A 656 9.92 -0.28 -31.35
C GLU A 656 9.04 0.97 -31.35
N LEU A 657 9.24 1.90 -30.42
CA LEU A 657 8.52 3.14 -30.37
C LEU A 657 8.78 4.03 -31.60
N PHE A 658 10.04 4.10 -32.06
CA PHE A 658 10.37 4.80 -33.32
C PHE A 658 9.63 4.17 -34.50
N GLU A 659 9.62 2.85 -34.63
CA GLU A 659 8.93 2.11 -35.68
C GLU A 659 7.41 2.32 -35.61
N ASN A 660 6.82 2.27 -34.44
CA ASN A 660 5.38 2.49 -34.23
C ASN A 660 4.95 3.90 -34.63
N ILE A 661 5.71 4.94 -34.23
CA ILE A 661 5.42 6.32 -34.61
C ILE A 661 5.60 6.50 -36.14
N PHE A 662 6.65 5.95 -36.73
CA PHE A 662 6.86 6.07 -38.18
C PHE A 662 5.75 5.39 -38.97
N ASN A 663 5.36 4.16 -38.61
CA ASN A 663 4.26 3.44 -39.23
C ASN A 663 2.91 4.21 -39.07
N TYR A 664 2.73 4.86 -37.93
CA TYR A 664 1.54 5.68 -37.73
C TYR A 664 1.50 6.88 -38.68
N ILE A 665 2.64 7.57 -38.90
CA ILE A 665 2.76 8.69 -39.86
C ILE A 665 2.46 8.21 -41.29
N VAL A 666 3.03 7.07 -41.68
CA VAL A 666 2.83 6.47 -43.02
C VAL A 666 1.36 6.17 -43.27
N ASN A 667 0.66 5.65 -42.26
CA ASN A 667 -0.75 5.25 -42.39
C ASN A 667 -1.73 6.44 -42.23
N HIS A 668 -1.27 7.61 -41.79
CA HIS A 668 -2.11 8.79 -41.52
C HIS A 668 -1.44 10.05 -42.09
N PRO A 669 -1.39 10.22 -43.42
CA PRO A 669 -0.56 11.24 -44.08
C PRO A 669 -1.06 12.70 -43.95
N ASN A 670 -2.20 12.93 -43.29
CA ASN A 670 -2.82 14.26 -43.15
C ASN A 670 -2.96 14.69 -41.68
N LEU A 671 -2.08 14.25 -40.79
CA LEU A 671 -2.12 14.64 -39.39
C LEU A 671 -1.38 15.95 -39.15
N SER A 672 -2.01 16.84 -38.40
CA SER A 672 -1.38 18.08 -37.89
C SER A 672 -0.51 17.79 -36.64
N LEU A 673 0.35 18.75 -36.27
CA LEU A 673 1.09 18.68 -35.01
C LEU A 673 0.17 18.55 -33.78
N SER A 674 -1.03 19.14 -33.82
CA SER A 674 -2.01 19.01 -32.74
C SER A 674 -2.56 17.59 -32.59
N ASP A 675 -2.70 16.86 -33.71
CA ASP A 675 -3.17 15.46 -33.67
C ASP A 675 -2.18 14.54 -33.01
N TYR A 676 -0.89 14.83 -33.03
CA TYR A 676 0.14 14.05 -32.34
C TYR A 676 0.04 14.15 -30.81
N LYS A 677 -0.66 15.14 -30.25
CA LYS A 677 -1.02 15.10 -28.81
C LYS A 677 -1.96 13.93 -28.53
N LEU A 678 -2.91 13.67 -29.44
CA LEU A 678 -3.81 12.52 -29.31
C LEU A 678 -3.06 11.20 -29.48
N VAL A 679 -2.11 11.15 -30.46
CA VAL A 679 -1.25 9.97 -30.65
C VAL A 679 -0.40 9.70 -29.42
N ALA A 680 0.21 10.73 -28.81
CA ALA A 680 0.95 10.59 -27.56
C ALA A 680 0.08 10.01 -26.45
N THR A 681 -1.13 10.51 -26.36
CA THR A 681 -2.10 10.03 -25.36
C THR A 681 -2.54 8.59 -25.67
N TYR A 682 -2.75 8.23 -26.92
CA TYR A 682 -3.09 6.87 -27.35
C TYR A 682 -1.97 5.88 -27.01
N LEU A 683 -0.72 6.23 -27.31
CA LEU A 683 0.43 5.41 -27.01
C LEU A 683 0.82 5.43 -25.52
N GLY A 684 0.20 6.30 -24.71
CA GLY A 684 0.50 6.44 -23.29
C GLY A 684 1.89 7.03 -23.02
N ILE A 685 2.43 7.81 -23.94
CA ILE A 685 3.76 8.45 -23.85
C ILE A 685 3.61 9.96 -23.68
N ASN A 686 4.68 10.59 -23.20
CA ASN A 686 4.73 12.05 -23.17
C ASN A 686 4.75 12.61 -24.59
N TYR A 687 3.98 13.68 -24.84
CA TYR A 687 3.97 14.37 -26.14
C TYR A 687 5.36 14.87 -26.55
N ASP A 688 6.20 15.26 -25.59
CA ASP A 688 7.57 15.68 -25.87
C ASP A 688 8.45 14.52 -26.36
N CYS A 689 8.12 13.28 -26.01
CA CYS A 689 8.75 12.10 -26.59
C CYS A 689 8.40 11.98 -28.09
N ILE A 690 7.15 12.23 -28.47
CA ILE A 690 6.78 12.29 -29.89
C ILE A 690 7.49 13.44 -30.59
N LYS A 691 7.52 14.64 -30.01
CA LYS A 691 8.27 15.77 -30.57
C LYS A 691 9.74 15.43 -30.80
N PHE A 692 10.33 14.72 -29.84
CA PHE A 692 11.70 14.23 -29.97
C PHE A 692 11.85 13.30 -31.17
N VAL A 693 10.98 12.29 -31.31
CA VAL A 693 11.02 11.33 -32.42
C VAL A 693 10.78 12.04 -33.76
N LEU A 694 9.77 12.92 -33.81
CA LEU A 694 9.51 13.71 -35.03
C LEU A 694 10.69 14.60 -35.43
N ARG A 695 11.38 15.22 -34.48
CA ARG A 695 12.57 16.02 -34.72
C ARG A 695 13.73 15.17 -35.29
N VAL A 696 13.90 13.97 -34.76
CA VAL A 696 14.88 13.00 -35.28
C VAL A 696 14.53 12.58 -36.72
N PHE A 697 13.28 12.25 -36.98
CA PHE A 697 12.81 11.87 -38.32
C PHE A 697 12.98 13.03 -39.33
N TRP A 698 12.67 14.25 -38.90
CA TRP A 698 12.82 15.43 -39.73
C TRP A 698 14.31 15.68 -40.09
N GLU A 699 15.20 15.59 -39.12
CA GLU A 699 16.65 15.74 -39.36
C GLU A 699 17.22 14.66 -40.29
N LEU A 700 16.69 13.45 -40.18
CA LEU A 700 17.09 12.34 -41.06
C LEU A 700 16.43 12.35 -42.44
N ASN A 701 15.58 13.33 -42.72
CA ASN A 701 14.74 13.41 -43.93
C ASN A 701 13.85 12.17 -44.12
N TRP A 702 13.26 11.64 -43.03
CA TRP A 702 12.26 10.57 -43.08
C TRP A 702 10.85 11.12 -43.13
N ILE A 703 10.64 12.35 -42.64
CA ILE A 703 9.39 13.10 -42.72
C ILE A 703 9.65 14.50 -43.27
N ASP A 704 8.60 15.08 -43.87
CA ASP A 704 8.53 16.49 -44.27
C ASP A 704 7.44 17.19 -43.49
N TYR A 705 7.63 18.48 -43.20
CA TYR A 705 6.67 19.34 -42.51
C TYR A 705 6.16 20.44 -43.42
N ASP A 706 4.90 20.35 -43.82
CA ASP A 706 4.22 21.35 -44.58
C ASP A 706 3.82 22.51 -43.65
N VAL A 707 4.61 23.59 -43.68
CA VAL A 707 4.45 24.75 -42.80
C VAL A 707 3.14 25.51 -43.09
N GLN A 708 2.62 25.45 -44.31
CA GLN A 708 1.37 26.19 -44.70
C GLN A 708 0.13 25.50 -44.17
N ASN A 709 0.13 24.16 -44.15
CA ASN A 709 -1.02 23.36 -43.73
C ASN A 709 -0.81 22.73 -42.35
N GLU A 710 0.35 22.96 -41.70
CA GLU A 710 0.76 22.35 -40.41
C GLU A 710 0.72 20.81 -40.41
N LEU A 711 0.94 20.18 -41.57
CA LEU A 711 0.84 18.74 -41.77
C LEU A 711 2.21 18.06 -41.78
N ILE A 712 2.28 16.87 -41.21
CA ILE A 712 3.47 16.00 -41.25
C ILE A 712 3.21 14.86 -42.23
N LYS A 713 4.17 14.62 -43.13
CA LYS A 713 4.12 13.58 -44.16
C LYS A 713 5.37 12.73 -44.15
N ALA A 714 5.22 11.41 -44.27
CA ALA A 714 6.33 10.53 -44.48
C ALA A 714 6.89 10.70 -45.89
N ILE A 715 8.24 10.67 -46.03
CA ILE A 715 8.89 10.71 -47.32
C ILE A 715 8.87 9.29 -47.91
N THR A 716 8.41 9.16 -49.18
CA THR A 716 8.14 7.87 -49.84
C THR A 716 9.37 7.03 -50.14
N SER A 717 10.55 7.61 -50.09
CA SER A 717 11.84 6.86 -50.30
C SER A 717 12.95 7.54 -49.48
N PRO A 718 12.93 7.41 -48.15
CA PRO A 718 13.98 8.01 -47.34
C PRO A 718 15.32 7.38 -47.59
N LYS A 719 16.41 8.18 -47.50
CA LYS A 719 17.76 7.62 -47.50
C LYS A 719 17.89 6.61 -46.37
N VAL A 720 18.56 5.50 -46.62
CA VAL A 720 18.86 4.51 -45.58
C VAL A 720 19.87 5.12 -44.61
N THR A 721 19.37 5.61 -43.48
CA THR A 721 20.15 6.20 -42.39
C THR A 721 19.76 5.51 -41.09
N LYS A 722 20.64 5.58 -40.10
CA LYS A 722 20.32 5.07 -38.75
C LYS A 722 19.83 6.22 -37.90
N ILE A 723 18.95 5.93 -36.90
CA ILE A 723 18.50 6.90 -35.90
C ILE A 723 19.70 7.60 -35.23
N THR A 724 20.77 6.83 -35.00
CA THR A 724 22.02 7.32 -34.41
C THR A 724 22.81 8.31 -35.29
N ASP A 725 22.43 8.51 -36.55
CA ASP A 725 23.04 9.51 -37.45
C ASP A 725 22.48 10.92 -37.20
N SER A 726 21.36 11.05 -36.51
CA SER A 726 20.81 12.33 -36.09
C SER A 726 21.66 12.99 -35.02
N LYS A 727 22.09 14.23 -35.29
CA LYS A 727 22.85 15.03 -34.30
C LYS A 727 22.00 15.35 -33.07
N TYR A 728 20.70 15.58 -33.29
CA TYR A 728 19.76 15.83 -32.20
C TYR A 728 19.63 14.60 -31.30
N PHE A 729 19.47 13.40 -31.87
CA PHE A 729 19.49 12.14 -31.13
C PHE A 729 20.77 11.97 -30.32
N GLN A 730 21.94 12.19 -30.95
CA GLN A 730 23.23 12.09 -30.28
C GLN A 730 23.36 13.05 -29.09
N ALA A 731 22.96 14.31 -29.28
CA ALA A 731 23.01 15.32 -28.20
C ALA A 731 22.12 14.95 -27.00
N ILE A 732 20.90 14.51 -27.28
CA ILE A 732 19.97 14.07 -26.20
C ILE A 732 20.48 12.79 -25.55
N SER A 733 21.01 11.84 -26.33
CA SER A 733 21.62 10.60 -25.82
C SER A 733 22.76 10.88 -24.83
N GLN A 734 23.71 11.75 -25.25
CA GLN A 734 24.84 12.14 -24.41
C GLN A 734 24.37 12.80 -23.11
N ARG A 735 23.42 13.71 -23.21
CA ARG A 735 22.83 14.37 -22.05
C ARG A 735 22.17 13.39 -21.08
N LEU A 736 21.30 12.51 -21.57
CA LEU A 736 20.63 11.51 -20.73
C LEU A 736 21.62 10.58 -20.06
N THR A 737 22.65 10.14 -20.80
CA THR A 737 23.74 9.31 -20.25
C THR A 737 24.47 10.05 -19.13
N PHE A 738 24.76 11.33 -19.30
CA PHE A 738 25.45 12.14 -18.29
C PHE A 738 24.54 12.39 -17.06
N THR A 739 23.28 12.74 -17.28
CA THR A 739 22.29 12.91 -16.21
C THR A 739 22.11 11.62 -15.39
N ASP A 740 21.99 10.50 -16.08
CA ASP A 740 21.83 9.19 -15.46
C ASP A 740 23.07 8.79 -14.65
N MET A 741 24.25 9.08 -15.19
CA MET A 741 25.50 8.92 -14.48
C MET A 741 25.53 9.75 -13.19
N LEU A 742 25.20 11.03 -13.24
CA LEU A 742 25.18 11.90 -12.06
C LEU A 742 24.14 11.46 -11.02
N LYS A 743 22.96 10.98 -11.45
CA LYS A 743 21.90 10.54 -10.55
C LYS A 743 22.18 9.19 -9.88
N ASN A 744 22.82 8.27 -10.59
CA ASN A 744 23.00 6.88 -10.15
C ASN A 744 24.41 6.53 -9.65
N MET A 745 25.38 7.41 -9.85
CA MET A 745 26.73 7.24 -9.32
C MET A 745 26.71 7.16 -7.79
N SER A 746 27.54 6.30 -7.18
CA SER A 746 27.70 6.30 -5.73
C SER A 746 28.18 7.66 -5.21
N SER A 747 27.82 8.02 -3.98
CA SER A 747 28.24 9.28 -3.36
C SER A 747 29.76 9.46 -3.43
N ASP A 748 30.53 8.44 -3.08
CA ASP A 748 31.99 8.50 -3.13
C ASP A 748 32.53 8.75 -4.54
N SER A 749 31.95 8.08 -5.54
CA SER A 749 32.33 8.25 -6.94
C SER A 749 31.97 9.64 -7.46
N LEU A 750 30.80 10.17 -7.09
CA LEU A 750 30.37 11.51 -7.46
C LEU A 750 31.22 12.61 -6.80
N LEU A 751 31.47 12.47 -5.53
CA LEU A 751 32.35 13.41 -4.80
C LEU A 751 33.79 13.39 -5.36
N LYS A 752 34.30 12.20 -5.71
CA LYS A 752 35.58 12.06 -6.38
C LYS A 752 35.56 12.71 -7.76
N TYR A 753 34.52 12.44 -8.56
CA TYR A 753 34.36 13.06 -9.88
C TYR A 753 34.41 14.59 -9.81
N ILE A 754 33.66 15.18 -8.86
CA ILE A 754 33.61 16.64 -8.67
C ILE A 754 34.98 17.18 -8.24
N LYS A 755 35.67 16.53 -7.30
CA LYS A 755 37.02 16.92 -6.86
C LYS A 755 38.06 16.82 -7.99
N ASP A 756 37.98 15.80 -8.81
CA ASP A 756 38.94 15.61 -9.94
C ASP A 756 38.75 16.67 -11.06
N HIS A 757 37.57 17.34 -11.09
CA HIS A 757 37.23 18.35 -12.10
C HIS A 757 37.18 19.78 -11.54
N ASN A 758 37.48 19.99 -10.28
CA ASN A 758 37.57 21.29 -9.65
C ASN A 758 38.83 21.42 -8.79
N SER A 759 39.79 22.22 -9.29
CA SER A 759 41.06 22.47 -8.60
C SER A 759 40.91 23.36 -7.34
N ASN A 760 39.75 23.96 -7.11
CA ASN A 760 39.49 24.90 -6.00
C ASN A 760 38.70 24.29 -4.85
N LEU A 761 38.17 23.08 -5.01
CA LEU A 761 37.41 22.29 -4.02
C LEU A 761 38.29 21.18 -3.44
#